data_05684a34d24447f75fe3688444d5a84f
#
_entry.id   05684a34d24447f75fe3688444d5a84f
#
_cell.length_a   1.000
_cell.length_b   1.000
_cell.length_c   1.000
_cell.angle_alpha   90.00
_cell.angle_beta   90.00
_cell.angle_gamma   90.00
#
_symmetry.space_group_name_H-M   'P 1'
#
loop_
_entity.id
_entity.type
_entity.pdbx_description
1 polymer ?
#
loop_
_entity_poly.entity_id
_entity_poly.type
_entity_poly.pdbx_seq_one_letter_code
_entity_poly.pdbx_strand_id
1 'polypeptide(L)'
;MKHLSTILLLAASMSAGAQTHVLDVNTKKLGAPVQPTMYGIFFEDINYAADGGLYAELVMNRSFEYPNHFAGWDVSGNVTIKDDGPFERNPHYARMAPTGHGDKHSMLENRGFFGMGVKGGQEYRFSVWARVPDGGKAKLWIDLVDNATMGEDQKLCNAGVEVSGSEWKKFTAILKPKTTFAKAHLRVWADSKVTTDVEHISLFPTDTWKGRENGMRKDLAQALFDMHPGVFRFPGGCIVEGTDLATRYQWKNTVGPVENRPLNENRWHYTFTNRYFPDYYQSYGLGFFEFFQLCEDFGSEALPVISCGLSCQFQNPDPTKPGVHVALDDLEPYIQDALDLIEFANGPADSKWGKVRAEMGHPEPFNLKFLGVGNEQWDYDEAHGGFGPVFTARLKKFSDAIRKKYPNIKLIGTTGPNSEGWDFDLLQPRMKELKVDLYDEHYYRNEKWFLSHGLRYDSYDRKGPKVFAGEYACHGSNKHKWNHYYTSLLEAAHMTGIERNADIVHMATYAPLFAHVEGWQWRPDAIWYDNLRMFKSVSYYVQQLYAMNKGTNVLKLTMNKKPVAGQEGQDGLFASSVWDATTGEVIVKVVNTGDQAQPVNIQLQGIKGARTANTITLCHDGMDDENTLDEPEKIIPQPGTCQVEAGKLAAYINDNLPAKSFRIYKIKK
;
A
#
# COMPACT_ATOMS: atom_id res chain seq x y z
N MET A 1 -40.56 70.23 -28.47
CA MET A 1 -39.28 70.27 -27.76
C MET A 1 -39.55 69.79 -26.31
N LYS A 2 -39.30 68.54 -26.04
CA LYS A 2 -39.41 67.95 -24.68
C LYS A 2 -38.05 67.35 -24.37
N HIS A 3 -37.35 67.93 -23.39
CA HIS A 3 -36.10 67.38 -22.85
C HIS A 3 -36.40 66.19 -21.94
N LEU A 4 -35.88 65.04 -22.31
CA LEU A 4 -35.84 63.86 -21.46
C LEU A 4 -34.52 63.90 -20.71
N SER A 5 -34.54 64.08 -19.40
CA SER A 5 -33.39 63.95 -18.49
C SER A 5 -33.25 62.50 -18.12
N THR A 6 -32.17 61.86 -18.59
CA THR A 6 -31.80 60.49 -18.21
C THR A 6 -31.02 60.54 -16.86
N ILE A 7 -31.62 60.05 -15.81
CA ILE A 7 -30.93 59.86 -14.51
C ILE A 7 -30.16 58.56 -14.61
N LEU A 8 -28.83 58.65 -14.60
CA LEU A 8 -27.92 57.51 -14.44
C LEU A 8 -27.89 57.12 -12.95
N LEU A 9 -28.51 56.01 -12.57
CA LEU A 9 -28.27 55.37 -11.28
C LEU A 9 -26.93 54.63 -11.33
N LEU A 10 -25.89 55.14 -10.66
CA LEU A 10 -24.70 54.40 -10.32
C LEU A 10 -25.07 53.41 -9.22
N ALA A 11 -25.22 52.17 -9.57
CA ALA A 11 -25.22 51.07 -8.59
C ALA A 11 -23.79 50.89 -8.05
N ALA A 12 -23.49 51.42 -6.90
CA ALA A 12 -22.30 51.08 -6.14
C ALA A 12 -22.46 49.61 -5.69
N SER A 13 -21.80 48.69 -6.40
CA SER A 13 -21.59 47.33 -5.90
C SER A 13 -20.67 47.43 -4.67
N MET A 14 -21.24 47.43 -3.46
CA MET A 14 -20.46 47.09 -2.26
C MET A 14 -19.99 45.65 -2.44
N SER A 15 -18.73 45.45 -2.79
CA SER A 15 -18.04 44.21 -2.56
C SER A 15 -18.00 44.08 -1.04
N ALA A 16 -18.84 43.19 -0.48
CA ALA A 16 -18.69 42.74 0.89
C ALA A 16 -17.28 42.15 0.98
N GLY A 17 -16.37 42.87 1.65
CA GLY A 17 -15.02 42.36 1.90
C GLY A 17 -15.16 41.04 2.61
N ALA A 18 -14.54 39.97 2.08
CA ALA A 18 -14.55 38.65 2.71
C ALA A 18 -14.10 38.81 4.17
N GLN A 19 -14.83 38.21 5.08
CA GLN A 19 -14.49 38.23 6.51
C GLN A 19 -13.17 37.55 6.74
N THR A 20 -12.20 38.19 7.38
CA THR A 20 -10.94 37.58 7.75
C THR A 20 -11.14 36.56 8.87
N HIS A 21 -10.77 35.31 8.62
CA HIS A 21 -10.83 34.21 9.57
C HIS A 21 -9.63 34.23 10.51
N VAL A 22 -9.85 34.36 11.81
CA VAL A 22 -8.78 34.37 12.83
C VAL A 22 -8.57 32.95 13.34
N LEU A 23 -7.38 32.38 13.07
CA LEU A 23 -6.93 31.07 13.54
C LEU A 23 -5.99 31.27 14.75
N ASP A 24 -6.45 30.93 15.94
CA ASP A 24 -5.67 31.02 17.18
C ASP A 24 -4.87 29.75 17.41
N VAL A 25 -3.53 29.83 17.35
CA VAL A 25 -2.61 28.74 17.64
C VAL A 25 -1.94 28.97 19.00
N ASN A 26 -2.21 28.10 19.96
CA ASN A 26 -1.59 28.17 21.28
C ASN A 26 -0.24 27.42 21.30
N THR A 27 0.86 28.15 21.08
CA THR A 27 2.22 27.57 21.09
C THR A 27 2.86 27.54 22.49
N LYS A 28 2.15 28.00 23.54
CA LYS A 28 2.64 28.02 24.92
C LYS A 28 2.44 26.69 25.63
N LYS A 29 1.42 25.93 25.23
CA LYS A 29 1.05 24.67 25.87
C LYS A 29 1.02 23.53 24.83
N LEU A 30 1.88 22.56 25.06
CA LEU A 30 1.88 21.31 24.27
C LEU A 30 0.63 20.50 24.62
N GLY A 31 -0.01 19.97 23.58
CA GLY A 31 -1.09 18.99 23.69
C GLY A 31 -0.58 17.56 23.67
N ALA A 32 -1.39 16.65 23.19
CA ALA A 32 -1.06 15.24 23.10
C ALA A 32 0.21 14.99 22.27
N PRO A 33 1.02 13.99 22.63
CA PRO A 33 2.12 13.55 21.78
C PRO A 33 1.57 12.93 20.49
N VAL A 34 2.23 13.23 19.38
CA VAL A 34 1.97 12.59 18.10
C VAL A 34 2.81 11.29 18.05
N GLN A 35 2.15 10.17 17.80
CA GLN A 35 2.83 8.88 17.77
C GLN A 35 3.79 8.81 16.56
N PRO A 36 4.95 8.17 16.69
CA PRO A 36 5.83 7.91 15.54
C PRO A 36 5.11 7.15 14.41
N THR A 37 4.15 6.30 14.75
CA THR A 37 3.34 5.47 13.86
C THR A 37 2.14 6.17 13.23
N MET A 38 1.91 7.47 13.52
CA MET A 38 0.66 8.15 13.16
C MET A 38 0.31 8.10 11.68
N TYR A 39 1.28 8.23 10.81
CA TYR A 39 1.10 8.13 9.36
C TYR A 39 1.93 7.00 8.80
N GLY A 40 1.31 6.09 8.08
CA GLY A 40 1.95 4.91 7.56
C GLY A 40 1.44 4.52 6.19
N ILE A 41 1.76 3.30 5.79
CA ILE A 41 1.37 2.71 4.51
C ILE A 41 0.70 1.36 4.73
N PHE A 42 -0.24 1.04 3.84
CA PHE A 42 -0.94 -0.23 3.76
C PHE A 42 -0.65 -0.92 2.44
N PHE A 43 -0.09 -2.10 2.48
CA PHE A 43 0.14 -2.93 1.29
C PHE A 43 -0.87 -4.07 1.23
N GLU A 44 -1.47 -4.24 0.07
CA GLU A 44 -2.22 -5.42 -0.32
C GLU A 44 -1.83 -5.80 -1.75
N ASP A 45 -1.72 -7.11 -2.02
CA ASP A 45 -1.51 -7.61 -3.37
C ASP A 45 -2.85 -7.63 -4.14
N ILE A 46 -3.34 -6.43 -4.43
CA ILE A 46 -4.42 -6.10 -5.34
C ILE A 46 -3.83 -5.31 -6.50
N ASN A 47 -4.46 -5.30 -7.67
CA ASN A 47 -4.01 -4.51 -8.81
C ASN A 47 -2.58 -4.87 -9.30
N TYR A 48 -2.16 -6.14 -9.10
CA TYR A 48 -0.80 -6.64 -9.36
C TYR A 48 0.29 -5.95 -8.53
N ALA A 49 0.00 -5.59 -7.30
CA ALA A 49 0.91 -4.83 -6.46
C ALA A 49 2.18 -5.60 -6.05
N ALA A 50 2.13 -6.93 -5.89
CA ALA A 50 3.29 -7.77 -5.59
C ALA A 50 3.95 -8.27 -6.87
N ASP A 51 3.54 -9.44 -7.38
CA ASP A 51 4.04 -9.99 -8.64
C ASP A 51 3.61 -9.10 -9.82
N GLY A 52 4.55 -8.66 -10.64
CA GLY A 52 4.32 -7.66 -11.69
C GLY A 52 4.31 -6.21 -11.21
N GLY A 53 4.56 -5.98 -9.91
CA GLY A 53 4.61 -4.68 -9.26
C GLY A 53 5.85 -4.45 -8.43
N LEU A 54 5.69 -4.39 -7.10
CA LEU A 54 6.80 -4.10 -6.18
C LEU A 54 7.88 -5.20 -6.21
N TYR A 55 7.52 -6.46 -6.32
CA TYR A 55 8.48 -7.55 -6.52
C TYR A 55 8.99 -7.53 -7.96
N ALA A 56 10.30 -7.37 -8.13
CA ALA A 56 10.90 -7.07 -9.43
C ALA A 56 11.05 -8.26 -10.38
N GLU A 57 10.47 -9.42 -10.07
CA GLU A 57 10.41 -10.57 -10.98
C GLU A 57 9.64 -10.23 -12.26
N LEU A 58 10.24 -10.48 -13.41
CA LEU A 58 9.62 -10.21 -14.71
C LEU A 58 8.89 -11.43 -15.30
N VAL A 59 9.21 -12.64 -14.84
CA VAL A 59 8.65 -13.88 -15.36
C VAL A 59 7.37 -14.26 -14.63
N MET A 60 6.28 -14.35 -15.36
CA MET A 60 5.01 -14.85 -14.87
C MET A 60 5.02 -16.38 -14.84
N ASN A 61 4.47 -17.00 -13.77
CA ASN A 61 4.39 -18.47 -13.67
C ASN A 61 5.76 -19.17 -13.86
N ARG A 62 6.76 -18.70 -13.12
CA ARG A 62 8.18 -19.11 -13.26
C ARG A 62 8.45 -20.58 -12.99
N SER A 63 7.57 -21.26 -12.21
CA SER A 63 7.70 -22.66 -11.80
C SER A 63 6.59 -23.55 -12.37
N PHE A 64 5.81 -23.08 -13.35
CA PHE A 64 4.74 -23.85 -14.02
C PHE A 64 3.66 -24.41 -13.09
N GLU A 65 3.45 -23.76 -11.92
CA GLU A 65 2.51 -24.22 -10.88
C GLU A 65 1.06 -23.71 -11.09
N TYR A 66 0.81 -22.80 -12.03
CA TYR A 66 -0.56 -22.38 -12.33
C TYR A 66 -1.41 -23.56 -12.78
N PRO A 67 -2.72 -23.62 -12.53
CA PRO A 67 -3.58 -24.72 -12.98
C PRO A 67 -3.49 -24.99 -14.49
N ASN A 68 -3.38 -23.93 -15.29
CA ASN A 68 -2.86 -24.04 -16.65
C ASN A 68 -1.33 -23.83 -16.56
N HIS A 69 -0.58 -24.90 -16.54
CA HIS A 69 0.88 -24.85 -16.37
C HIS A 69 1.59 -23.94 -17.38
N PHE A 70 1.01 -23.73 -18.55
CA PHE A 70 1.56 -22.81 -19.56
C PHE A 70 0.89 -21.42 -19.54
N ALA A 71 0.08 -21.07 -18.53
CA ALA A 71 -0.38 -19.68 -18.37
C ALA A 71 0.83 -18.72 -18.29
N GLY A 72 0.82 -17.67 -19.12
CA GLY A 72 1.94 -16.74 -19.26
C GLY A 72 3.06 -17.22 -20.21
N TRP A 73 2.98 -18.47 -20.72
CA TRP A 73 3.96 -19.06 -21.61
C TRP A 73 3.35 -19.43 -22.98
N ASP A 74 4.00 -19.01 -24.04
CA ASP A 74 3.81 -19.56 -25.37
C ASP A 74 4.83 -20.67 -25.61
N VAL A 75 4.37 -21.76 -26.17
CA VAL A 75 5.18 -22.98 -26.33
C VAL A 75 5.28 -23.37 -27.78
N SER A 76 6.47 -23.69 -28.21
CA SER A 76 6.69 -24.30 -29.55
C SER A 76 7.64 -25.47 -29.48
N GLY A 77 7.55 -26.38 -30.49
CA GLY A 77 8.32 -27.60 -30.52
C GLY A 77 7.76 -28.69 -29.59
N ASN A 78 8.66 -29.47 -28.99
CA ASN A 78 8.32 -30.62 -28.14
C ASN A 78 8.58 -30.29 -26.68
N VAL A 79 7.61 -29.64 -26.03
CA VAL A 79 7.68 -29.28 -24.62
C VAL A 79 6.54 -29.92 -23.86
N THR A 80 6.83 -30.53 -22.72
CA THR A 80 5.83 -31.19 -21.86
C THR A 80 6.08 -30.83 -20.38
N ILE A 81 5.03 -30.75 -19.57
CA ILE A 81 5.14 -30.59 -18.13
C ILE A 81 5.36 -31.96 -17.47
N LYS A 82 6.21 -31.98 -16.46
CA LYS A 82 6.48 -33.05 -15.52
C LYS A 82 6.26 -32.59 -14.10
N ASP A 83 6.07 -33.52 -13.16
CA ASP A 83 5.67 -33.27 -11.76
C ASP A 83 6.61 -33.92 -10.72
N ASP A 84 7.79 -34.37 -11.17
CA ASP A 84 8.86 -34.97 -10.35
C ASP A 84 10.09 -34.04 -10.24
N GLY A 85 9.86 -32.74 -10.11
CA GLY A 85 10.86 -31.68 -10.06
C GLY A 85 11.65 -31.61 -8.75
N PRO A 86 12.58 -30.63 -8.64
CA PRO A 86 13.53 -30.56 -7.52
C PRO A 86 12.95 -30.00 -6.23
N PHE A 87 11.77 -29.38 -6.27
CA PHE A 87 11.18 -28.68 -5.13
C PHE A 87 9.89 -29.36 -4.69
N GLU A 88 9.82 -29.72 -3.42
CA GLU A 88 8.67 -30.45 -2.86
C GLU A 88 7.33 -29.73 -3.03
N ARG A 89 7.34 -28.40 -2.92
CA ARG A 89 6.11 -27.58 -2.96
C ARG A 89 5.87 -26.93 -4.33
N ASN A 90 6.84 -27.05 -5.26
CA ASN A 90 6.78 -26.62 -6.65
C ASN A 90 7.37 -27.75 -7.53
N PRO A 91 6.66 -28.89 -7.66
CA PRO A 91 7.21 -30.08 -8.33
C PRO A 91 7.17 -30.01 -9.86
N HIS A 92 6.44 -29.06 -10.45
CA HIS A 92 6.28 -28.99 -11.88
C HIS A 92 7.51 -28.37 -12.57
N TYR A 93 7.84 -28.90 -13.73
CA TYR A 93 8.89 -28.36 -14.59
C TYR A 93 8.59 -28.62 -16.07
N ALA A 94 9.22 -27.86 -16.95
CA ALA A 94 9.09 -28.05 -18.38
C ALA A 94 10.23 -28.95 -18.92
N ARG A 95 9.88 -30.02 -19.63
CA ARG A 95 10.81 -30.88 -20.39
C ARG A 95 10.82 -30.45 -21.83
N MET A 96 11.95 -29.99 -22.32
CA MET A 96 12.21 -29.56 -23.67
C MET A 96 12.93 -30.69 -24.41
N ALA A 97 12.21 -31.46 -25.21
CA ALA A 97 12.77 -32.58 -25.96
C ALA A 97 13.11 -32.20 -27.42
N PRO A 98 13.99 -32.92 -28.09
CA PRO A 98 14.26 -32.71 -29.49
C PRO A 98 13.02 -32.81 -30.38
N THR A 99 12.89 -31.95 -31.38
CA THR A 99 11.74 -31.93 -32.30
C THR A 99 11.82 -32.97 -33.39
N GLY A 100 12.99 -33.57 -33.59
CA GLY A 100 13.25 -34.44 -34.73
C GLY A 100 13.47 -33.72 -36.07
N HIS A 101 13.36 -32.39 -36.08
CA HIS A 101 13.62 -31.53 -37.25
C HIS A 101 14.78 -30.61 -36.93
N GLY A 102 15.90 -30.73 -37.65
CA GLY A 102 17.18 -30.11 -37.28
C GLY A 102 17.22 -28.58 -37.23
N ASP A 103 16.24 -27.93 -37.80
CA ASP A 103 16.07 -26.45 -37.82
C ASP A 103 15.01 -25.93 -36.86
N LYS A 104 14.30 -26.83 -36.15
CA LYS A 104 13.27 -26.47 -35.20
C LYS A 104 13.70 -26.77 -33.77
N HIS A 105 13.53 -25.83 -32.89
CA HIS A 105 13.87 -25.93 -31.47
C HIS A 105 12.63 -26.01 -30.61
N SER A 106 12.72 -26.69 -29.47
CA SER A 106 11.75 -26.58 -28.41
C SER A 106 12.00 -25.27 -27.68
N MET A 107 10.95 -24.49 -27.49
CA MET A 107 11.03 -23.10 -26.98
C MET A 107 9.87 -22.76 -26.03
N LEU A 108 10.21 -22.02 -25.04
CA LEU A 108 9.30 -21.36 -24.09
C LEU A 108 9.45 -19.86 -24.27
N GLU A 109 8.34 -19.14 -24.44
CA GLU A 109 8.33 -17.68 -24.49
C GLU A 109 7.40 -17.12 -23.41
N ASN A 110 7.95 -16.34 -22.47
CA ASN A 110 7.20 -15.71 -21.40
C ASN A 110 6.88 -14.26 -21.74
N ARG A 111 5.61 -13.90 -21.57
CA ARG A 111 5.10 -12.55 -21.85
C ARG A 111 5.20 -11.60 -20.66
N GLY A 112 5.59 -12.10 -19.48
CA GLY A 112 5.60 -11.34 -18.24
C GLY A 112 4.22 -10.87 -17.77
N PHE A 113 4.23 -9.90 -16.89
CA PHE A 113 3.01 -9.26 -16.37
C PHE A 113 2.69 -8.04 -17.26
N PHE A 114 1.74 -8.19 -18.19
CA PHE A 114 1.41 -7.17 -19.22
C PHE A 114 2.61 -6.77 -20.09
N GLY A 115 3.58 -7.65 -20.28
CA GLY A 115 4.88 -7.42 -20.91
C GLY A 115 6.01 -7.32 -19.88
N MET A 116 7.25 -7.33 -20.36
CA MET A 116 8.45 -7.13 -19.55
C MET A 116 9.06 -5.77 -19.85
N GLY A 117 9.12 -4.87 -18.86
CA GLY A 117 9.80 -3.59 -19.01
C GLY A 117 11.32 -3.77 -18.91
N VAL A 118 12.03 -3.47 -19.99
CA VAL A 118 13.50 -3.52 -20.02
C VAL A 118 14.08 -2.16 -20.43
N LYS A 119 15.13 -1.73 -19.72
CA LYS A 119 15.82 -0.44 -19.99
C LYS A 119 17.13 -0.69 -20.72
N GLY A 120 17.36 0.03 -21.80
CA GLY A 120 18.58 -0.04 -22.59
C GLY A 120 19.82 0.24 -21.73
N GLY A 121 20.83 -0.62 -21.82
CA GLY A 121 22.07 -0.49 -21.05
C GLY A 121 22.01 -1.02 -19.61
N GLN A 122 20.83 -1.34 -19.06
CA GLN A 122 20.68 -1.97 -17.76
C GLN A 122 20.92 -3.48 -17.85
N GLU A 123 21.48 -4.05 -16.80
CA GLU A 123 21.71 -5.49 -16.70
C GLU A 123 20.53 -6.19 -16.03
N TYR A 124 20.20 -7.38 -16.55
CA TYR A 124 19.16 -8.25 -16.02
C TYR A 124 19.78 -9.63 -15.75
N ARG A 125 19.54 -10.14 -14.54
CA ARG A 125 19.98 -11.47 -14.15
C ARG A 125 18.89 -12.48 -14.48
N PHE A 126 19.19 -13.34 -15.43
CA PHE A 126 18.46 -14.56 -15.71
C PHE A 126 18.93 -15.67 -14.80
N SER A 127 18.03 -16.49 -14.29
CA SER A 127 18.36 -17.75 -13.62
C SER A 127 17.36 -18.84 -13.97
N VAL A 128 17.84 -20.08 -13.94
CA VAL A 128 17.02 -21.27 -14.22
C VAL A 128 17.62 -22.47 -13.48
N TRP A 129 16.77 -23.30 -12.90
CA TRP A 129 17.16 -24.65 -12.50
C TRP A 129 17.01 -25.54 -13.69
N ALA A 130 18.06 -26.31 -14.02
CA ALA A 130 18.08 -27.16 -15.23
C ALA A 130 18.92 -28.42 -15.04
N ARG A 131 18.61 -29.43 -15.87
CA ARG A 131 19.39 -30.67 -15.99
C ARG A 131 19.28 -31.24 -17.41
N VAL A 132 20.19 -32.14 -17.74
CA VAL A 132 20.10 -33.02 -18.92
C VAL A 132 19.81 -34.43 -18.38
N PRO A 133 18.55 -34.92 -18.37
CA PRO A 133 18.15 -36.12 -17.63
C PRO A 133 18.92 -37.39 -18.04
N ASP A 134 19.28 -37.51 -19.31
CA ASP A 134 20.06 -38.64 -19.85
C ASP A 134 21.57 -38.44 -19.69
N GLY A 135 22.01 -37.40 -19.01
CA GLY A 135 23.41 -36.98 -18.89
C GLY A 135 23.92 -36.27 -20.16
N GLY A 136 25.16 -35.77 -20.07
CA GLY A 136 25.74 -35.00 -21.16
C GLY A 136 25.58 -33.49 -21.00
N LYS A 137 25.51 -32.77 -22.13
CA LYS A 137 25.48 -31.31 -22.18
C LYS A 137 24.45 -30.81 -23.17
N ALA A 138 23.78 -29.75 -22.81
CA ALA A 138 22.88 -28.97 -23.66
C ALA A 138 23.21 -27.48 -23.55
N LYS A 139 22.95 -26.71 -24.58
CA LYS A 139 23.01 -25.27 -24.53
C LYS A 139 21.59 -24.72 -24.48
N LEU A 140 21.29 -23.97 -23.43
CA LEU A 140 20.12 -23.12 -23.36
C LEU A 140 20.47 -21.72 -23.86
N TRP A 141 19.68 -21.24 -24.78
CA TRP A 141 19.73 -19.88 -25.28
C TRP A 141 18.63 -19.05 -24.64
N ILE A 142 18.94 -17.82 -24.33
CA ILE A 142 18.06 -16.87 -23.68
C ILE A 142 18.03 -15.60 -24.52
N ASP A 143 16.87 -15.27 -25.07
CA ASP A 143 16.67 -14.07 -25.88
C ASP A 143 15.66 -13.14 -25.19
N LEU A 144 15.97 -11.86 -25.08
CA LEU A 144 14.97 -10.82 -24.88
C LEU A 144 14.59 -10.27 -26.26
N VAL A 145 13.30 -10.24 -26.54
CA VAL A 145 12.78 -9.82 -27.86
C VAL A 145 11.73 -8.73 -27.71
N ASP A 146 11.66 -7.84 -28.70
CA ASP A 146 10.49 -7.00 -28.88
C ASP A 146 9.48 -7.78 -29.74
N ASN A 147 8.28 -7.89 -29.32
CA ASN A 147 7.21 -8.52 -30.11
C ASN A 147 6.39 -7.44 -30.87
N ALA A 148 7.02 -6.34 -31.24
CA ALA A 148 6.33 -5.16 -31.76
C ALA A 148 5.95 -5.27 -33.26
N THR A 149 6.55 -6.17 -34.02
CA THR A 149 6.30 -6.33 -35.45
C THR A 149 5.85 -7.73 -35.80
N MET A 150 4.68 -7.86 -36.40
CA MET A 150 4.20 -9.12 -36.95
C MET A 150 5.21 -9.66 -38.00
N GLY A 151 5.99 -10.69 -37.60
CA GLY A 151 6.79 -11.48 -38.50
C GLY A 151 8.32 -11.40 -38.35
N GLU A 152 8.89 -10.41 -37.72
CA GLU A 152 10.32 -10.31 -37.44
C GLU A 152 10.58 -9.73 -36.06
N ASP A 153 10.64 -10.61 -35.07
CA ASP A 153 11.02 -10.21 -33.71
C ASP A 153 12.46 -9.68 -33.67
N GLN A 154 12.65 -8.45 -33.18
CA GLN A 154 14.00 -7.95 -32.99
C GLN A 154 14.54 -8.43 -31.64
N LYS A 155 15.71 -9.04 -31.67
CA LYS A 155 16.44 -9.38 -30.45
C LYS A 155 16.99 -8.10 -29.80
N LEU A 156 16.53 -7.82 -28.59
CA LEU A 156 17.04 -6.72 -27.78
C LEU A 156 18.42 -7.09 -27.19
N CYS A 157 18.58 -8.36 -26.79
CA CYS A 157 19.85 -8.98 -26.41
C CYS A 157 19.68 -10.50 -26.31
N ASN A 158 20.82 -11.20 -26.18
CA ASN A 158 20.82 -12.65 -25.95
C ASN A 158 21.98 -13.09 -25.06
N ALA A 159 21.83 -14.26 -24.47
CA ALA A 159 22.84 -14.98 -23.72
C ALA A 159 22.68 -16.48 -23.92
N GLY A 160 23.61 -17.27 -23.38
CA GLY A 160 23.49 -18.72 -23.37
C GLY A 160 24.20 -19.32 -22.17
N VAL A 161 23.65 -20.42 -21.66
CA VAL A 161 24.26 -21.21 -20.59
C VAL A 161 24.43 -22.65 -21.03
N GLU A 162 25.54 -23.28 -20.61
CA GLU A 162 25.78 -24.72 -20.83
C GLU A 162 25.22 -25.48 -19.61
N VAL A 163 24.16 -26.24 -19.83
CA VAL A 163 23.59 -27.16 -18.85
C VAL A 163 24.28 -28.50 -18.95
N SER A 164 24.71 -29.08 -17.86
CA SER A 164 25.44 -30.36 -17.85
C SER A 164 25.07 -31.25 -16.67
N GLY A 165 24.94 -32.55 -16.96
CA GLY A 165 24.66 -33.58 -15.98
C GLY A 165 23.18 -33.80 -15.70
N SER A 166 22.87 -34.94 -15.05
CA SER A 166 21.52 -35.40 -14.76
C SER A 166 20.92 -34.81 -13.49
N GLU A 167 21.76 -34.19 -12.65
CA GLU A 167 21.33 -33.55 -11.40
C GLU A 167 20.87 -32.10 -11.65
N TRP A 168 19.83 -31.69 -10.94
CA TRP A 168 19.35 -30.34 -10.96
C TRP A 168 20.38 -29.34 -10.41
N LYS A 169 20.64 -28.27 -11.16
CA LYS A 169 21.54 -27.18 -10.78
C LYS A 169 20.97 -25.85 -11.22
N LYS A 170 21.29 -24.79 -10.47
CA LYS A 170 20.95 -23.41 -10.85
C LYS A 170 22.02 -22.86 -11.80
N PHE A 171 21.57 -22.35 -12.93
CA PHE A 171 22.39 -21.65 -13.91
C PHE A 171 21.97 -20.20 -14.00
N THR A 172 22.92 -19.31 -14.29
CA THR A 172 22.67 -17.87 -14.39
C THR A 172 23.32 -17.27 -15.64
N ALA A 173 22.70 -16.22 -16.16
CA ALA A 173 23.26 -15.40 -17.23
C ALA A 173 22.90 -13.93 -17.02
N ILE A 174 23.72 -13.03 -17.58
CA ILE A 174 23.40 -11.60 -17.59
C ILE A 174 22.96 -11.22 -18.99
N LEU A 175 21.80 -10.56 -19.06
CA LEU A 175 21.22 -9.97 -20.24
C LEU A 175 21.36 -8.44 -20.17
N LYS A 176 21.76 -7.81 -21.30
CA LYS A 176 21.93 -6.36 -21.37
C LYS A 176 21.28 -5.84 -22.65
N PRO A 177 19.99 -5.47 -22.61
CA PRO A 177 19.31 -4.96 -23.79
C PRO A 177 19.97 -3.67 -24.28
N LYS A 178 20.01 -3.48 -25.60
CA LYS A 178 20.58 -2.28 -26.23
C LYS A 178 19.63 -1.09 -26.17
N THR A 179 18.32 -1.37 -26.20
CA THR A 179 17.25 -0.37 -26.26
C THR A 179 16.24 -0.59 -25.14
N THR A 180 15.57 0.48 -24.74
CA THR A 180 14.45 0.42 -23.79
C THR A 180 13.19 -0.05 -24.51
N PHE A 181 12.50 -1.03 -23.91
CA PHE A 181 11.26 -1.57 -24.42
C PHE A 181 10.30 -1.93 -23.29
N ALA A 182 9.04 -1.50 -23.40
CA ALA A 182 8.07 -1.64 -22.28
C ALA A 182 7.41 -3.03 -22.23
N LYS A 183 7.37 -3.74 -23.34
CA LYS A 183 6.63 -5.00 -23.49
C LYS A 183 7.48 -6.08 -24.15
N ALA A 184 8.70 -6.24 -23.69
CA ALA A 184 9.59 -7.31 -24.14
C ALA A 184 9.06 -8.67 -23.66
N HIS A 185 9.49 -9.71 -24.35
CA HIS A 185 9.27 -11.12 -23.98
C HIS A 185 10.60 -11.82 -23.75
N LEU A 186 10.59 -12.82 -22.88
CA LEU A 186 11.72 -13.69 -22.61
C LEU A 186 11.53 -15.01 -23.36
N ARG A 187 12.47 -15.38 -24.25
CA ARG A 187 12.51 -16.68 -24.89
C ARG A 187 13.61 -17.53 -24.30
N VAL A 188 13.30 -18.78 -23.98
CA VAL A 188 14.24 -19.79 -23.54
C VAL A 188 14.08 -20.98 -24.49
N TRP A 189 15.19 -21.37 -25.19
CA TRP A 189 15.15 -22.46 -26.12
C TRP A 189 16.41 -23.32 -26.04
N ALA A 190 16.23 -24.63 -26.26
CA ALA A 190 17.29 -25.60 -26.13
C ALA A 190 17.85 -25.99 -27.49
N ASP A 191 19.13 -26.34 -27.53
CA ASP A 191 19.70 -27.01 -28.68
C ASP A 191 18.92 -28.32 -28.97
N SER A 192 18.55 -28.54 -30.23
CA SER A 192 17.60 -29.56 -30.66
C SER A 192 18.10 -31.01 -30.51
N LYS A 193 19.26 -31.25 -29.92
CA LYS A 193 19.91 -32.57 -29.92
C LYS A 193 19.66 -33.41 -28.67
N VAL A 194 19.40 -32.78 -27.53
CA VAL A 194 19.26 -33.50 -26.26
C VAL A 194 18.07 -32.96 -25.49
N THR A 195 17.44 -33.80 -24.70
CA THR A 195 16.38 -33.41 -23.79
C THR A 195 16.97 -32.57 -22.66
N THR A 196 16.31 -31.44 -22.36
CA THR A 196 16.69 -30.54 -21.27
C THR A 196 15.46 -30.24 -20.40
N ASP A 197 15.59 -30.45 -19.11
CA ASP A 197 14.56 -30.09 -18.14
C ASP A 197 14.89 -28.71 -17.57
N VAL A 198 13.88 -27.87 -17.44
CA VAL A 198 13.98 -26.49 -16.90
C VAL A 198 12.89 -26.21 -15.90
N GLU A 199 13.25 -25.57 -14.79
CA GLU A 199 12.35 -25.19 -13.69
C GLU A 199 12.77 -23.84 -13.11
N HIS A 200 11.85 -23.12 -12.45
CA HIS A 200 12.06 -21.83 -11.79
C HIS A 200 12.84 -20.85 -12.68
N ILE A 201 12.26 -20.57 -13.84
CA ILE A 201 12.82 -19.59 -14.78
C ILE A 201 12.53 -18.18 -14.27
N SER A 202 13.56 -17.36 -14.08
CA SER A 202 13.49 -16.08 -13.41
C SER A 202 14.31 -15.00 -14.13
N LEU A 203 13.82 -13.76 -14.12
CA LEU A 203 14.50 -12.62 -14.72
C LEU A 203 14.30 -11.37 -13.84
N PHE A 204 15.37 -10.86 -13.27
CA PHE A 204 15.37 -9.65 -12.43
C PHE A 204 16.29 -8.57 -12.99
N PRO A 205 15.93 -7.27 -12.86
CA PRO A 205 16.93 -6.22 -12.99
C PRO A 205 18.00 -6.40 -11.91
N THR A 206 19.25 -6.06 -12.19
CA THR A 206 20.31 -6.04 -11.17
C THR A 206 20.23 -4.79 -10.30
N ASP A 207 19.62 -3.70 -10.80
CA ASP A 207 19.36 -2.47 -10.06
C ASP A 207 18.02 -2.53 -9.30
N THR A 208 18.00 -3.31 -8.24
CA THR A 208 16.86 -3.43 -7.32
C THR A 208 17.01 -2.47 -6.12
N TRP A 209 15.96 -2.36 -5.31
CA TRP A 209 16.01 -1.63 -4.04
C TRP A 209 17.12 -2.17 -3.13
N LYS A 210 18.01 -1.26 -2.67
CA LYS A 210 19.19 -1.61 -1.88
C LYS A 210 20.15 -2.60 -2.57
N GLY A 211 20.01 -2.84 -3.86
CA GLY A 211 20.83 -3.80 -4.62
C GLY A 211 20.64 -5.26 -4.22
N ARG A 212 19.53 -5.61 -3.56
CA ARG A 212 19.25 -7.00 -3.16
C ARG A 212 18.98 -7.88 -4.36
N GLU A 213 19.59 -9.05 -4.37
CA GLU A 213 19.27 -10.08 -5.36
C GLU A 213 17.81 -10.50 -5.20
N ASN A 214 17.09 -10.68 -6.32
CA ASN A 214 15.66 -10.98 -6.35
C ASN A 214 14.82 -10.00 -5.48
N GLY A 215 15.25 -8.76 -5.47
CA GLY A 215 14.68 -7.72 -4.61
C GLY A 215 13.48 -6.99 -5.23
N MET A 216 13.20 -5.82 -4.66
CA MET A 216 12.07 -5.00 -5.04
C MET A 216 12.41 -4.04 -6.18
N ARG A 217 11.40 -3.69 -6.97
CA ARG A 217 11.48 -2.66 -8.00
C ARG A 217 11.86 -1.32 -7.36
N LYS A 218 13.00 -0.79 -7.77
CA LYS A 218 13.67 0.32 -7.09
C LYS A 218 12.85 1.59 -7.05
N ASP A 219 12.21 1.97 -8.15
CA ASP A 219 11.38 3.17 -8.23
C ASP A 219 10.16 3.11 -7.31
N LEU A 220 9.48 1.97 -7.24
CA LEU A 220 8.32 1.77 -6.39
C LEU A 220 8.70 1.74 -4.90
N ALA A 221 9.76 1.02 -4.53
CA ALA A 221 10.26 1.00 -3.16
C ALA A 221 10.77 2.38 -2.71
N GLN A 222 11.42 3.15 -3.60
CA GLN A 222 11.84 4.52 -3.33
C GLN A 222 10.63 5.42 -3.06
N ALA A 223 9.55 5.27 -3.84
CA ALA A 223 8.33 6.04 -3.62
C ALA A 223 7.70 5.75 -2.25
N LEU A 224 7.75 4.50 -1.76
CA LEU A 224 7.32 4.17 -0.41
C LEU A 224 8.23 4.77 0.67
N PHE A 225 9.53 4.68 0.48
CA PHE A 225 10.51 5.30 1.38
C PHE A 225 10.31 6.82 1.49
N ASP A 226 10.05 7.49 0.37
CA ASP A 226 9.82 8.94 0.30
C ASP A 226 8.52 9.38 1.03
N MET A 227 7.59 8.45 1.30
CA MET A 227 6.41 8.74 2.13
C MET A 227 6.73 8.89 3.60
N HIS A 228 7.93 8.50 4.06
CA HIS A 228 8.34 8.50 5.47
C HIS A 228 7.34 7.77 6.39
N PRO A 229 6.97 6.53 6.07
CA PRO A 229 5.95 5.81 6.83
C PRO A 229 6.44 5.47 8.24
N GLY A 230 5.65 5.81 9.26
CA GLY A 230 5.92 5.41 10.65
C GLY A 230 5.47 3.99 10.97
N VAL A 231 4.55 3.44 10.20
CA VAL A 231 4.05 2.06 10.29
C VAL A 231 3.80 1.50 8.90
N PHE A 232 4.05 0.21 8.73
CA PHE A 232 3.78 -0.53 7.51
C PHE A 232 2.86 -1.71 7.81
N ARG A 233 1.59 -1.62 7.40
CA ARG A 233 0.61 -2.70 7.46
C ARG A 233 0.73 -3.59 6.22
N PHE A 234 0.84 -4.89 6.43
CA PHE A 234 0.93 -5.93 5.39
C PHE A 234 0.36 -7.27 5.90
N PRO A 235 0.10 -8.28 5.08
CA PRO A 235 0.27 -8.36 3.64
C PRO A 235 -0.93 -7.84 2.87
N GLY A 236 -1.96 -7.34 3.56
CA GLY A 236 -3.15 -6.81 2.94
C GLY A 236 -4.36 -6.71 3.85
N GLY A 237 -5.48 -6.55 3.19
CA GLY A 237 -6.84 -6.57 3.69
C GLY A 237 -7.50 -7.92 3.40
N CYS A 238 -8.43 -7.99 2.43
CA CYS A 238 -9.18 -9.21 2.08
C CYS A 238 -8.31 -10.40 1.66
N ILE A 239 -7.09 -10.17 1.22
CA ILE A 239 -6.13 -11.23 0.87
C ILE A 239 -5.72 -12.05 2.10
N VAL A 240 -5.76 -11.46 3.32
CA VAL A 240 -5.52 -12.17 4.58
C VAL A 240 -6.57 -13.26 4.81
N GLU A 241 -7.80 -12.96 4.43
CA GLU A 241 -8.96 -13.83 4.63
C GLU A 241 -9.03 -14.94 3.56
N GLY A 242 -8.64 -14.61 2.30
CA GLY A 242 -8.83 -15.46 1.14
C GLY A 242 -10.30 -15.56 0.69
N THR A 243 -10.53 -16.21 -0.44
CA THR A 243 -11.87 -16.61 -0.90
C THR A 243 -12.44 -17.73 -0.03
N ASP A 244 -11.54 -18.61 0.43
CA ASP A 244 -11.79 -19.68 1.37
C ASP A 244 -10.55 -19.87 2.28
N LEU A 245 -10.58 -20.86 3.19
CA LEU A 245 -9.47 -21.10 4.09
C LEU A 245 -8.21 -21.62 3.38
N ALA A 246 -8.35 -22.27 2.23
CA ALA A 246 -7.20 -22.78 1.48
C ALA A 246 -6.42 -21.66 0.80
N THR A 247 -7.11 -20.61 0.36
CA THR A 247 -6.55 -19.46 -0.36
C THR A 247 -6.19 -18.27 0.56
N ARG A 248 -6.42 -18.41 1.90
CA ARG A 248 -5.98 -17.40 2.86
C ARG A 248 -4.45 -17.17 2.79
N TYR A 249 -4.02 -15.99 3.12
CA TYR A 249 -2.59 -15.70 3.19
C TYR A 249 -1.96 -16.41 4.40
N GLN A 250 -1.25 -17.51 4.14
CA GLN A 250 -0.52 -18.25 5.17
C GLN A 250 0.95 -17.81 5.17
N TRP A 251 1.35 -17.01 6.17
CA TRP A 251 2.69 -16.43 6.23
C TRP A 251 3.83 -17.47 6.21
N LYS A 252 3.60 -18.68 6.77
CA LYS A 252 4.57 -19.79 6.74
C LYS A 252 4.90 -20.27 5.33
N ASN A 253 4.00 -20.02 4.36
CA ASN A 253 4.23 -20.32 2.97
C ASN A 253 5.16 -19.30 2.28
N THR A 254 5.41 -18.18 2.92
CA THR A 254 6.09 -17.02 2.33
C THR A 254 7.52 -16.83 2.84
N VAL A 255 8.03 -17.78 3.63
CA VAL A 255 9.38 -17.77 4.20
C VAL A 255 10.16 -19.00 3.77
N GLY A 256 11.49 -18.94 3.85
CA GLY A 256 12.41 -19.95 3.31
C GLY A 256 12.78 -19.68 1.85
N PRO A 257 13.44 -20.64 1.17
CA PRO A 257 13.88 -20.50 -0.22
C PRO A 257 12.70 -20.20 -1.15
N VAL A 258 12.85 -19.20 -2.03
CA VAL A 258 11.77 -18.76 -2.92
C VAL A 258 11.33 -19.85 -3.91
N GLU A 259 12.24 -20.73 -4.27
CA GLU A 259 11.98 -21.87 -5.17
C GLU A 259 10.99 -22.88 -4.57
N ASN A 260 10.87 -22.92 -3.22
CA ASN A 260 9.98 -23.86 -2.53
C ASN A 260 8.79 -23.15 -1.85
N ARG A 261 8.52 -21.89 -2.19
CA ARG A 261 7.31 -21.18 -1.74
C ARG A 261 6.16 -21.55 -2.69
N PRO A 262 5.04 -22.11 -2.17
CA PRO A 262 3.97 -22.60 -3.03
C PRO A 262 3.19 -21.45 -3.65
N LEU A 263 2.61 -21.72 -4.81
CA LEU A 263 1.64 -20.84 -5.42
C LEU A 263 0.40 -20.68 -4.55
N ASN A 264 -0.15 -19.48 -4.48
CA ASN A 264 -1.46 -19.20 -3.88
C ASN A 264 -2.37 -18.49 -4.88
N GLU A 265 -3.65 -18.88 -4.91
CA GLU A 265 -4.65 -18.15 -5.67
C GLU A 265 -4.91 -16.80 -5.02
N ASN A 266 -4.76 -15.71 -5.77
CA ASN A 266 -5.03 -14.40 -5.23
C ASN A 266 -6.54 -14.19 -5.03
N ARG A 267 -6.93 -13.65 -3.87
CA ARG A 267 -8.32 -13.31 -3.54
C ARG A 267 -8.97 -12.44 -4.63
N TRP A 268 -8.18 -11.63 -5.31
CA TRP A 268 -8.62 -10.65 -6.31
C TRP A 268 -8.65 -11.18 -7.74
N HIS A 269 -8.49 -12.50 -7.97
CA HIS A 269 -8.81 -13.07 -9.25
C HIS A 269 -10.32 -12.95 -9.57
N TYR A 270 -11.18 -12.90 -8.53
CA TYR A 270 -12.55 -12.40 -8.65
C TYR A 270 -12.59 -10.90 -8.46
N THR A 271 -13.33 -10.18 -9.30
CA THR A 271 -13.40 -8.74 -9.22
C THR A 271 -14.82 -8.24 -8.91
N PHE A 272 -14.91 -7.13 -8.19
CA PHE A 272 -16.15 -6.39 -8.01
C PHE A 272 -16.42 -5.38 -9.13
N THR A 273 -15.49 -5.18 -10.05
CA THR A 273 -15.46 -4.01 -10.93
C THR A 273 -15.61 -4.35 -12.41
N ASN A 274 -16.05 -5.54 -12.76
CA ASN A 274 -16.15 -6.04 -14.14
C ASN A 274 -14.79 -6.19 -14.87
N ARG A 275 -13.67 -6.17 -14.15
CA ARG A 275 -12.34 -6.50 -14.68
C ARG A 275 -11.92 -7.82 -14.08
N TYR A 276 -11.71 -8.82 -14.92
CA TYR A 276 -11.45 -10.19 -14.50
C TYR A 276 -10.04 -10.63 -14.92
N PHE A 277 -9.28 -11.12 -13.95
CA PHE A 277 -7.92 -11.61 -14.13
C PHE A 277 -7.80 -13.05 -13.62
N PRO A 278 -8.18 -14.07 -14.43
CA PRO A 278 -8.26 -15.46 -13.98
C PRO A 278 -6.90 -16.05 -13.60
N ASP A 279 -5.81 -15.50 -14.15
CA ASP A 279 -4.44 -15.94 -13.88
C ASP A 279 -3.75 -15.07 -12.83
N TYR A 280 -4.50 -14.48 -11.89
CA TYR A 280 -3.93 -13.69 -10.80
C TYR A 280 -3.60 -14.60 -9.61
N TYR A 281 -2.34 -14.95 -9.49
CA TYR A 281 -1.78 -15.77 -8.43
C TYR A 281 -0.67 -15.03 -7.70
N GLN A 282 -0.30 -15.54 -6.51
CA GLN A 282 0.81 -15.05 -5.70
C GLN A 282 1.92 -16.08 -5.70
N SER A 283 3.11 -15.70 -6.16
CA SER A 283 4.31 -16.55 -6.09
C SER A 283 4.97 -16.53 -4.71
N TYR A 284 4.52 -15.62 -3.82
CA TYR A 284 5.15 -15.34 -2.53
C TYR A 284 6.62 -14.93 -2.59
N GLY A 285 7.09 -14.45 -3.74
CA GLY A 285 8.41 -13.86 -3.87
C GLY A 285 8.59 -12.63 -2.96
N LEU A 286 7.53 -11.81 -2.84
CA LEU A 286 7.37 -10.83 -1.78
C LEU A 286 6.59 -11.49 -0.63
N GLY A 287 7.31 -11.91 0.40
CA GLY A 287 6.75 -12.59 1.57
C GLY A 287 6.99 -11.83 2.87
N PHE A 288 6.69 -12.48 3.99
CA PHE A 288 6.80 -11.82 5.31
C PHE A 288 8.23 -11.41 5.64
N PHE A 289 9.23 -12.19 5.26
CA PHE A 289 10.62 -11.81 5.46
C PHE A 289 10.95 -10.52 4.72
N GLU A 290 10.57 -10.42 3.46
CA GLU A 290 10.80 -9.25 2.61
C GLU A 290 10.03 -8.02 3.13
N PHE A 291 8.80 -8.18 3.65
CA PHE A 291 8.05 -7.10 4.29
C PHE A 291 8.75 -6.59 5.55
N PHE A 292 9.26 -7.47 6.40
CA PHE A 292 10.03 -7.06 7.58
C PHE A 292 11.31 -6.30 7.19
N GLN A 293 12.03 -6.77 6.16
CA GLN A 293 13.19 -6.05 5.64
C GLN A 293 12.83 -4.65 5.12
N LEU A 294 11.69 -4.52 4.42
CA LEU A 294 11.22 -3.22 3.96
C LEU A 294 10.86 -2.30 5.13
N CYS A 295 10.28 -2.82 6.22
CA CYS A 295 10.03 -2.04 7.43
C CYS A 295 11.33 -1.46 8.01
N GLU A 296 12.39 -2.25 8.11
CA GLU A 296 13.72 -1.77 8.54
C GLU A 296 14.30 -0.74 7.58
N ASP A 297 14.20 -1.00 6.27
CA ASP A 297 14.70 -0.07 5.24
C ASP A 297 14.03 1.31 5.33
N PHE A 298 12.74 1.34 5.67
CA PHE A 298 11.95 2.57 5.76
C PHE A 298 12.00 3.21 7.15
N GLY A 299 12.51 2.50 8.16
CA GLY A 299 12.45 2.94 9.55
C GLY A 299 11.03 2.90 10.12
N SER A 300 10.19 2.00 9.60
CA SER A 300 8.78 1.84 9.96
C SER A 300 8.60 0.73 10.99
N GLU A 301 7.62 0.87 11.87
CA GLU A 301 7.12 -0.26 12.66
C GLU A 301 6.38 -1.25 11.78
N ALA A 302 6.65 -2.54 11.92
CA ALA A 302 5.93 -3.59 11.22
C ALA A 302 4.56 -3.84 11.86
N LEU A 303 3.52 -3.93 11.02
CA LEU A 303 2.17 -4.30 11.44
C LEU A 303 1.64 -5.41 10.52
N PRO A 304 2.07 -6.66 10.75
CA PRO A 304 1.46 -7.80 10.06
C PRO A 304 0.02 -8.01 10.52
N VAL A 305 -0.84 -8.39 9.56
CA VAL A 305 -2.21 -8.84 9.81
C VAL A 305 -2.31 -10.30 9.43
N ILE A 306 -2.95 -11.11 10.29
CA ILE A 306 -3.08 -12.54 10.09
C ILE A 306 -4.52 -13.01 10.12
N SER A 307 -4.79 -14.14 9.44
CA SER A 307 -6.11 -14.76 9.44
C SER A 307 -6.50 -15.23 10.84
N CYS A 308 -7.74 -14.96 11.22
CA CYS A 308 -8.35 -15.44 12.45
C CYS A 308 -9.19 -16.73 12.24
N GLY A 309 -9.02 -17.44 11.13
CA GLY A 309 -9.78 -18.63 10.78
C GLY A 309 -11.15 -18.32 10.18
N LEU A 310 -11.37 -17.09 9.71
CA LEU A 310 -12.51 -16.68 8.90
C LEU A 310 -12.02 -16.35 7.49
N SER A 311 -12.68 -16.90 6.49
CA SER A 311 -12.54 -16.40 5.12
C SER A 311 -13.40 -15.16 4.91
N CYS A 312 -13.28 -14.52 3.75
CA CYS A 312 -14.00 -13.28 3.46
C CYS A 312 -15.51 -13.43 3.67
N GLN A 313 -16.05 -12.72 4.68
CA GLN A 313 -17.48 -12.80 5.05
C GLN A 313 -18.40 -12.16 3.99
N PHE A 314 -17.91 -11.25 3.16
CA PHE A 314 -18.70 -10.74 2.02
C PHE A 314 -19.04 -11.83 1.00
N GLN A 315 -18.10 -12.76 0.77
CA GLN A 315 -18.33 -13.89 -0.13
C GLN A 315 -18.96 -15.08 0.57
N ASN A 316 -18.74 -15.21 1.87
CA ASN A 316 -19.17 -16.33 2.68
C ASN A 316 -19.92 -15.83 3.92
N PRO A 317 -21.14 -15.31 3.77
CA PRO A 317 -21.88 -14.67 4.87
C PRO A 317 -22.39 -15.67 5.92
N ASP A 318 -22.46 -16.97 5.61
CA ASP A 318 -22.86 -18.01 6.56
C ASP A 318 -21.62 -18.53 7.34
N PRO A 319 -21.43 -18.11 8.62
CA PRO A 319 -20.26 -18.51 9.41
C PRO A 319 -20.29 -19.98 9.84
N THR A 320 -21.37 -20.70 9.57
CA THR A 320 -21.50 -22.13 9.89
C THR A 320 -21.17 -23.05 8.72
N LYS A 321 -20.93 -22.48 7.53
CA LYS A 321 -20.63 -23.24 6.31
C LYS A 321 -19.34 -24.05 6.47
N PRO A 322 -19.36 -25.38 6.39
CA PRO A 322 -18.17 -26.21 6.53
C PRO A 322 -17.10 -25.91 5.46
N GLY A 323 -15.83 -25.94 5.85
CA GLY A 323 -14.69 -25.77 4.94
C GLY A 323 -14.41 -24.31 4.52
N VAL A 324 -15.26 -23.36 4.90
CA VAL A 324 -15.11 -21.93 4.58
C VAL A 324 -14.62 -21.15 5.79
N HIS A 325 -15.11 -21.49 6.98
CA HIS A 325 -14.68 -20.92 8.25
C HIS A 325 -14.28 -22.05 9.22
N VAL A 326 -13.26 -21.82 10.02
CA VAL A 326 -12.81 -22.77 11.04
C VAL A 326 -13.81 -22.78 12.19
N ALA A 327 -14.17 -23.97 12.70
CA ALA A 327 -14.93 -24.04 13.93
C ALA A 327 -14.12 -23.45 15.11
N LEU A 328 -14.81 -22.83 16.06
CA LEU A 328 -14.14 -22.16 17.18
C LEU A 328 -13.28 -23.10 18.02
N ASP A 329 -13.64 -24.40 18.10
CA ASP A 329 -12.87 -25.41 18.82
C ASP A 329 -11.64 -25.91 18.05
N ASP A 330 -11.58 -25.71 16.74
CA ASP A 330 -10.48 -26.09 15.86
C ASP A 330 -9.52 -24.91 15.57
N LEU A 331 -9.60 -23.83 16.34
CA LEU A 331 -8.86 -22.58 16.07
C LEU A 331 -7.36 -22.66 16.45
N GLU A 332 -6.95 -23.67 17.22
CA GLU A 332 -5.57 -23.78 17.74
C GLU A 332 -4.48 -23.65 16.67
N PRO A 333 -4.56 -24.25 15.47
CA PRO A 333 -3.52 -24.07 14.44
C PRO A 333 -3.34 -22.61 14.01
N TYR A 334 -4.40 -21.81 13.96
CA TYR A 334 -4.35 -20.39 13.60
C TYR A 334 -3.76 -19.54 14.72
N ILE A 335 -4.07 -19.87 15.99
CA ILE A 335 -3.45 -19.24 17.16
C ILE A 335 -1.95 -19.55 17.16
N GLN A 336 -1.58 -20.81 16.87
CA GLN A 336 -0.17 -21.21 16.78
C GLN A 336 0.55 -20.46 15.63
N ASP A 337 -0.11 -20.19 14.51
CA ASP A 337 0.44 -19.35 13.44
C ASP A 337 0.81 -17.94 13.94
N ALA A 338 -0.03 -17.33 14.79
CA ALA A 338 0.27 -16.07 15.44
C ALA A 338 1.49 -16.13 16.37
N LEU A 339 1.56 -17.16 17.22
CA LEU A 339 2.67 -17.33 18.15
C LEU A 339 3.99 -17.62 17.42
N ASP A 340 3.93 -18.40 16.37
CA ASP A 340 5.07 -18.73 15.51
C ASP A 340 5.57 -17.50 14.73
N LEU A 341 4.65 -16.62 14.28
CA LEU A 341 5.04 -15.37 13.61
C LEU A 341 5.79 -14.44 14.56
N ILE A 342 5.32 -14.32 15.80
CA ILE A 342 6.03 -13.50 16.79
C ILE A 342 7.40 -14.10 17.09
N GLU A 343 7.52 -15.43 17.15
CA GLU A 343 8.83 -16.10 17.30
C GLU A 343 9.71 -15.90 16.06
N PHE A 344 9.15 -15.98 14.85
CA PHE A 344 9.89 -15.68 13.63
C PHE A 344 10.46 -14.26 13.66
N ALA A 345 9.66 -13.28 14.04
CA ALA A 345 10.09 -11.89 14.07
C ALA A 345 11.02 -11.57 15.25
N ASN A 346 10.77 -12.09 16.44
CA ASN A 346 11.41 -11.66 17.69
C ASN A 346 12.21 -12.73 18.40
N GLY A 347 12.06 -14.01 18.03
CA GLY A 347 12.74 -15.11 18.68
C GLY A 347 14.25 -15.11 18.43
N PRO A 348 15.05 -15.70 19.33
CA PRO A 348 16.49 -15.85 19.11
C PRO A 348 16.78 -16.74 17.89
N ALA A 349 17.97 -16.55 17.29
CA ALA A 349 18.34 -17.23 16.03
C ALA A 349 18.43 -18.76 16.14
N ASP A 350 18.45 -19.31 17.33
CA ASP A 350 18.46 -20.76 17.60
C ASP A 350 17.05 -21.32 17.93
N SER A 351 16.04 -20.47 18.06
CA SER A 351 14.66 -20.92 18.20
C SER A 351 14.12 -21.48 16.88
N LYS A 352 13.02 -22.22 16.91
CA LYS A 352 12.46 -22.87 15.72
C LYS A 352 12.25 -21.91 14.55
N TRP A 353 11.57 -20.81 14.78
CA TRP A 353 11.24 -19.83 13.72
C TRP A 353 12.30 -18.73 13.59
N GLY A 354 13.00 -18.37 14.67
CA GLY A 354 14.15 -17.49 14.61
C GLY A 354 15.28 -18.04 13.76
N LYS A 355 15.46 -19.38 13.75
CA LYS A 355 16.41 -20.07 12.86
C LYS A 355 16.06 -19.90 11.39
N VAL A 356 14.78 -20.04 11.02
CA VAL A 356 14.34 -19.78 9.63
C VAL A 356 14.68 -18.36 9.21
N ARG A 357 14.42 -17.36 10.05
CA ARG A 357 14.81 -15.97 9.78
C ARG A 357 16.32 -15.83 9.61
N ALA A 358 17.12 -16.45 10.48
CA ALA A 358 18.57 -16.38 10.43
C ALA A 358 19.12 -17.04 9.15
N GLU A 359 18.58 -18.20 8.75
CA GLU A 359 18.94 -18.88 7.49
C GLU A 359 18.58 -18.06 6.25
N MET A 360 17.56 -17.21 6.33
CA MET A 360 17.22 -16.23 5.30
C MET A 360 18.13 -14.98 5.30
N GLY A 361 19.15 -14.95 6.16
CA GLY A 361 20.17 -13.90 6.20
C GLY A 361 19.94 -12.79 7.24
N HIS A 362 18.97 -12.95 8.17
CA HIS A 362 18.68 -11.98 9.21
C HIS A 362 18.66 -12.62 10.61
N PRO A 363 19.84 -12.82 11.25
CA PRO A 363 19.91 -13.47 12.57
C PRO A 363 19.31 -12.60 13.70
N GLU A 364 19.33 -11.26 13.56
CA GLU A 364 18.79 -10.35 14.58
C GLU A 364 17.27 -10.27 14.54
N PRO A 365 16.58 -10.04 15.68
CA PRO A 365 15.14 -9.83 15.72
C PRO A 365 14.70 -8.58 14.95
N PHE A 366 13.55 -8.66 14.27
CA PHE A 366 12.89 -7.51 13.64
C PHE A 366 12.17 -6.57 14.63
N ASN A 367 12.09 -6.96 15.90
CA ASN A 367 11.46 -6.17 16.97
C ASN A 367 9.98 -5.85 16.73
N LEU A 368 9.22 -6.83 16.29
CA LEU A 368 7.78 -6.74 16.10
C LEU A 368 7.08 -6.28 17.38
N LYS A 369 6.25 -5.24 17.28
CA LYS A 369 5.50 -4.64 18.40
C LYS A 369 3.98 -4.74 18.24
N PHE A 370 3.49 -4.87 17.01
CA PHE A 370 2.07 -4.81 16.66
C PHE A 370 1.66 -6.06 15.89
N LEU A 371 0.47 -6.57 16.17
CA LEU A 371 -0.12 -7.68 15.42
C LEU A 371 -1.62 -7.45 15.24
N GLY A 372 -2.06 -7.41 13.98
CA GLY A 372 -3.47 -7.39 13.61
C GLY A 372 -4.02 -8.82 13.51
N VAL A 373 -5.21 -9.05 14.07
CA VAL A 373 -5.91 -10.34 14.04
C VAL A 373 -7.23 -10.18 13.31
N GLY A 374 -7.31 -10.76 12.11
CA GLY A 374 -8.45 -10.60 11.21
C GLY A 374 -8.41 -9.29 10.42
N ASN A 375 -9.17 -9.24 9.35
CA ASN A 375 -9.39 -8.07 8.48
C ASN A 375 -10.87 -7.92 8.22
N GLU A 376 -11.44 -6.74 8.47
CA GLU A 376 -12.84 -6.40 8.19
C GLU A 376 -13.87 -7.41 8.70
N GLN A 377 -13.51 -8.29 9.62
CA GLN A 377 -14.40 -9.29 10.19
C GLN A 377 -15.46 -8.67 11.09
N TRP A 378 -16.63 -9.29 11.13
CA TRP A 378 -17.74 -8.86 11.99
C TRP A 378 -18.43 -10.00 12.74
N ASP A 379 -19.16 -9.61 13.77
CA ASP A 379 -20.12 -10.43 14.49
C ASP A 379 -21.52 -10.23 13.95
N TYR A 380 -22.47 -11.02 14.38
CA TYR A 380 -23.88 -10.95 13.96
C TYR A 380 -24.77 -10.72 15.19
N ASP A 381 -25.70 -9.78 15.09
CA ASP A 381 -26.80 -9.63 16.04
C ASP A 381 -28.06 -10.36 15.55
N GLU A 382 -29.13 -10.35 16.35
CA GLU A 382 -30.41 -11.00 16.02
C GLU A 382 -31.04 -10.46 14.71
N ALA A 383 -30.85 -9.17 14.41
CA ALA A 383 -31.41 -8.55 13.23
C ALA A 383 -30.59 -8.87 11.96
N HIS A 384 -29.32 -9.24 12.13
CA HIS A 384 -28.37 -9.47 11.04
C HIS A 384 -27.82 -10.90 11.04
N GLY A 385 -28.71 -11.89 11.13
CA GLY A 385 -28.39 -13.31 10.99
C GLY A 385 -28.37 -14.12 12.29
N GLY A 386 -28.25 -13.50 13.44
CA GLY A 386 -28.39 -14.17 14.74
C GLY A 386 -27.24 -15.14 15.12
N PHE A 387 -26.11 -15.14 14.41
CA PHE A 387 -24.98 -16.05 14.67
C PHE A 387 -24.15 -15.66 15.91
N GLY A 388 -24.33 -14.44 16.44
CA GLY A 388 -23.66 -13.97 17.65
C GLY A 388 -22.18 -13.60 17.42
N PRO A 389 -21.32 -13.79 18.46
CA PRO A 389 -19.94 -13.32 18.46
C PRO A 389 -19.00 -14.22 17.64
N VAL A 390 -19.10 -14.20 16.34
CA VAL A 390 -18.30 -15.01 15.42
C VAL A 390 -16.83 -14.57 15.40
N PHE A 391 -16.58 -13.28 15.19
CA PHE A 391 -15.22 -12.73 15.16
C PHE A 391 -14.66 -12.50 16.57
N THR A 392 -15.43 -11.83 17.43
CA THR A 392 -14.93 -11.45 18.76
C THR A 392 -14.64 -12.64 19.66
N ALA A 393 -15.34 -13.78 19.51
CA ALA A 393 -15.01 -15.02 20.19
C ALA A 393 -13.63 -15.57 19.78
N ARG A 394 -13.28 -15.46 18.49
CA ARG A 394 -11.94 -15.82 17.97
C ARG A 394 -10.87 -14.87 18.49
N LEU A 395 -11.08 -13.57 18.34
CA LEU A 395 -10.16 -12.54 18.81
C LEU A 395 -9.83 -12.71 20.30
N LYS A 396 -10.81 -13.10 21.11
CA LYS A 396 -10.59 -13.41 22.53
C LYS A 396 -9.59 -14.55 22.72
N LYS A 397 -9.76 -15.68 22.00
CA LYS A 397 -8.83 -16.81 22.08
C LYS A 397 -7.42 -16.45 21.65
N PHE A 398 -7.27 -15.68 20.55
CA PHE A 398 -5.96 -15.16 20.13
C PHE A 398 -5.36 -14.25 21.20
N SER A 399 -6.12 -13.30 21.71
CA SER A 399 -5.66 -12.36 22.74
C SER A 399 -5.18 -13.09 24.00
N ASP A 400 -5.94 -14.06 24.50
CA ASP A 400 -5.57 -14.83 25.69
C ASP A 400 -4.24 -15.58 25.48
N ALA A 401 -4.06 -16.24 24.35
CA ALA A 401 -2.84 -16.99 24.02
C ALA A 401 -1.62 -16.07 23.83
N ILE A 402 -1.77 -15.01 23.03
CA ILE A 402 -0.67 -14.08 22.73
C ILE A 402 -0.25 -13.33 24.00
N ARG A 403 -1.17 -12.79 24.78
CA ARG A 403 -0.84 -12.09 26.04
C ARG A 403 -0.18 -12.98 27.07
N LYS A 404 -0.51 -14.26 27.09
CA LYS A 404 0.13 -15.25 27.96
C LYS A 404 1.61 -15.46 27.61
N LYS A 405 1.94 -15.55 26.30
CA LYS A 405 3.30 -15.88 25.83
C LYS A 405 4.12 -14.62 25.51
N TYR A 406 3.48 -13.59 24.94
CA TYR A 406 4.12 -12.36 24.44
C TYR A 406 3.38 -11.11 24.93
N PRO A 407 3.42 -10.79 26.24
CA PRO A 407 2.61 -9.72 26.84
C PRO A 407 2.91 -8.32 26.32
N ASN A 408 4.05 -8.12 25.66
CA ASN A 408 4.48 -6.82 25.12
C ASN A 408 3.97 -6.57 23.70
N ILE A 409 3.39 -7.57 23.02
CA ILE A 409 2.79 -7.38 21.70
C ILE A 409 1.47 -6.63 21.85
N LYS A 410 1.33 -5.55 21.11
CA LYS A 410 0.09 -4.78 21.02
C LYS A 410 -0.83 -5.39 19.99
N LEU A 411 -2.04 -5.73 20.41
CA LEU A 411 -3.05 -6.38 19.59
C LEU A 411 -3.98 -5.35 18.97
N ILE A 412 -4.25 -5.57 17.69
CA ILE A 412 -5.20 -4.77 16.91
C ILE A 412 -6.34 -5.69 16.48
N GLY A 413 -7.56 -5.35 16.90
CA GLY A 413 -8.79 -5.96 16.40
C GLY A 413 -9.40 -5.13 15.30
N THR A 414 -10.46 -5.60 14.64
CA THR A 414 -11.18 -4.86 13.61
C THR A 414 -12.61 -4.54 14.07
N THR A 415 -13.15 -3.43 13.59
CA THR A 415 -14.54 -3.03 13.81
C THR A 415 -15.44 -3.30 12.60
N GLY A 416 -15.07 -4.26 11.78
CA GLY A 416 -15.75 -4.60 10.53
C GLY A 416 -15.27 -3.78 9.35
N PRO A 417 -15.99 -3.87 8.21
CA PRO A 417 -15.62 -3.19 6.96
C PRO A 417 -16.02 -1.71 6.93
N ASN A 418 -16.72 -1.24 7.96
CA ASN A 418 -17.26 0.10 8.02
C ASN A 418 -16.79 0.86 9.26
N SER A 419 -16.98 2.17 9.24
CA SER A 419 -16.69 3.08 10.36
C SER A 419 -17.97 3.66 10.99
N GLU A 420 -19.12 3.17 10.56
CA GLU A 420 -20.46 3.52 11.05
C GLU A 420 -21.47 2.49 10.55
N GLY A 421 -22.56 2.34 11.24
CA GLY A 421 -23.58 1.33 10.93
C GLY A 421 -23.58 0.18 11.93
N TRP A 422 -24.46 -0.80 11.72
CA TRP A 422 -24.75 -1.85 12.69
C TRP A 422 -23.51 -2.69 13.10
N ASP A 423 -22.65 -3.02 12.14
CA ASP A 423 -21.42 -3.79 12.36
C ASP A 423 -20.42 -3.01 13.23
N PHE A 424 -20.19 -1.75 12.89
CA PHE A 424 -19.32 -0.88 13.69
C PHE A 424 -19.88 -0.65 15.11
N ASP A 425 -21.18 -0.32 15.21
CA ASP A 425 -21.85 -0.05 16.48
C ASP A 425 -21.86 -1.29 17.40
N LEU A 426 -21.90 -2.49 16.80
CA LEU A 426 -21.80 -3.77 17.51
C LEU A 426 -20.37 -4.06 17.99
N LEU A 427 -19.37 -3.82 17.14
CA LEU A 427 -18.00 -4.27 17.39
C LEU A 427 -17.17 -3.28 18.21
N GLN A 428 -17.32 -1.98 17.99
CA GLN A 428 -16.50 -0.96 18.64
C GLN A 428 -16.54 -1.05 20.18
N PRO A 429 -17.70 -1.21 20.87
CA PRO A 429 -17.74 -1.45 22.30
C PRO A 429 -17.03 -2.78 22.71
N ARG A 430 -17.16 -3.84 21.90
CA ARG A 430 -16.54 -5.15 22.17
C ARG A 430 -15.02 -5.08 22.13
N MET A 431 -14.43 -4.24 21.28
CA MET A 431 -12.98 -4.00 21.28
C MET A 431 -12.48 -3.48 22.63
N LYS A 432 -13.26 -2.64 23.29
CA LYS A 432 -12.98 -2.15 24.65
C LYS A 432 -13.10 -3.26 25.69
N GLU A 433 -14.13 -4.08 25.60
CA GLU A 433 -14.34 -5.23 26.51
C GLU A 433 -13.21 -6.26 26.39
N LEU A 434 -12.74 -6.55 25.17
CA LEU A 434 -11.62 -7.43 24.86
C LEU A 434 -10.26 -6.83 25.21
N LYS A 435 -10.21 -5.55 25.57
CA LYS A 435 -9.00 -4.81 25.94
C LYS A 435 -7.92 -4.90 24.87
N VAL A 436 -8.29 -4.82 23.58
CA VAL A 436 -7.30 -4.65 22.52
C VAL A 436 -6.57 -3.33 22.70
N ASP A 437 -5.34 -3.22 22.20
CA ASP A 437 -4.56 -1.97 22.31
C ASP A 437 -5.06 -0.92 21.32
N LEU A 438 -5.37 -1.37 20.10
CA LEU A 438 -6.01 -0.56 19.08
C LEU A 438 -7.13 -1.36 18.41
N TYR A 439 -8.02 -0.64 17.75
CA TYR A 439 -8.94 -1.25 16.79
C TYR A 439 -8.84 -0.55 15.45
N ASP A 440 -8.99 -1.35 14.40
CA ASP A 440 -8.90 -0.96 13.02
C ASP A 440 -10.28 -0.58 12.51
N GLU A 441 -10.43 0.63 11.96
CA GLU A 441 -11.65 1.10 11.31
C GLU A 441 -11.38 1.52 9.87
N HIS A 442 -12.26 1.13 8.96
CA HIS A 442 -12.15 1.35 7.53
C HIS A 442 -13.25 2.27 7.01
N TYR A 443 -12.90 3.17 6.09
CA TYR A 443 -13.90 4.02 5.44
C TYR A 443 -13.49 4.46 4.04
N TYR A 444 -14.23 3.95 3.08
CA TYR A 444 -14.22 4.36 1.69
C TYR A 444 -15.53 5.12 1.44
N ARG A 445 -15.48 6.44 1.49
CA ARG A 445 -16.67 7.29 1.54
C ARG A 445 -16.66 8.36 0.46
N ASN A 446 -17.82 8.95 0.19
CA ASN A 446 -17.98 10.04 -0.76
C ASN A 446 -17.57 11.40 -0.17
N GLU A 447 -17.54 12.41 -1.01
CA GLU A 447 -17.17 13.79 -0.68
C GLU A 447 -17.98 14.37 0.50
N LYS A 448 -19.30 14.15 0.51
CA LYS A 448 -20.19 14.67 1.55
C LYS A 448 -19.79 14.12 2.92
N TRP A 449 -19.44 12.86 2.99
CA TRP A 449 -19.02 12.23 4.24
C TRP A 449 -17.74 12.88 4.75
N PHE A 450 -16.70 13.04 3.91
CA PHE A 450 -15.43 13.65 4.30
C PHE A 450 -15.61 15.09 4.80
N LEU A 451 -16.46 15.89 4.14
CA LEU A 451 -16.77 17.26 4.56
C LEU A 451 -17.51 17.33 5.89
N SER A 452 -18.38 16.37 6.19
CA SER A 452 -19.20 16.36 7.40
C SER A 452 -18.54 15.70 8.63
N HIS A 453 -17.45 14.95 8.45
CA HIS A 453 -16.80 14.15 9.50
C HIS A 453 -15.47 14.74 10.01
N GLY A 454 -15.23 16.04 9.81
CA GLY A 454 -14.04 16.73 10.34
C GLY A 454 -13.90 16.70 11.87
N LEU A 455 -15.00 16.44 12.60
CA LEU A 455 -15.04 16.29 14.06
C LEU A 455 -15.17 14.83 14.54
N ARG A 456 -15.04 13.84 13.63
CA ARG A 456 -15.29 12.42 13.95
C ARG A 456 -14.67 11.98 15.27
N TYR A 457 -13.37 12.20 15.42
CA TYR A 457 -12.60 11.70 16.56
C TYR A 457 -12.68 12.58 17.82
N ASP A 458 -13.27 13.77 17.74
CA ASP A 458 -13.36 14.69 18.88
C ASP A 458 -14.24 14.15 20.02
N SER A 459 -15.20 13.27 19.71
CA SER A 459 -16.11 12.65 20.67
C SER A 459 -15.70 11.26 21.17
N TYR A 460 -14.62 10.66 20.62
CA TYR A 460 -14.21 9.30 20.98
C TYR A 460 -13.71 9.20 22.42
N ASP A 461 -13.95 8.05 23.07
CA ASP A 461 -13.51 7.78 24.43
C ASP A 461 -11.98 7.69 24.52
N ARG A 462 -11.36 8.66 25.19
CA ARG A 462 -9.89 8.73 25.35
C ARG A 462 -9.33 7.65 26.28
N LYS A 463 -10.17 6.98 27.06
CA LYS A 463 -9.76 5.92 28.01
C LYS A 463 -9.81 4.52 27.44
N GLY A 464 -10.45 4.35 26.27
CA GLY A 464 -10.55 3.08 25.57
C GLY A 464 -9.32 2.74 24.73
N PRO A 465 -9.41 1.66 23.92
CA PRO A 465 -8.42 1.33 22.91
C PRO A 465 -8.20 2.51 21.95
N LYS A 466 -7.02 2.56 21.36
CA LYS A 466 -6.70 3.61 20.38
C LYS A 466 -7.21 3.22 19.00
N VAL A 467 -7.29 4.20 18.12
CA VAL A 467 -7.78 4.02 16.74
C VAL A 467 -6.60 3.82 15.80
N PHE A 468 -6.75 2.83 14.95
CA PHE A 468 -6.03 2.67 13.72
C PHE A 468 -7.02 2.88 12.56
N ALA A 469 -6.89 3.97 11.81
CA ALA A 469 -7.60 4.16 10.55
C ALA A 469 -6.86 3.39 9.45
N GLY A 470 -7.08 2.08 9.38
CA GLY A 470 -6.21 1.16 8.66
C GLY A 470 -6.44 1.12 7.16
N GLU A 471 -7.63 1.49 6.71
CA GLU A 471 -7.92 1.67 5.30
C GLU A 471 -8.88 2.84 5.10
N TYR A 472 -8.46 3.86 4.36
CA TYR A 472 -9.33 4.96 4.01
C TYR A 472 -8.94 5.62 2.70
N ALA A 473 -9.96 6.10 1.99
CA ALA A 473 -9.80 6.96 0.83
C ALA A 473 -11.13 7.67 0.51
N CYS A 474 -11.07 8.84 -0.11
CA CYS A 474 -12.23 9.51 -0.66
C CYS A 474 -12.58 8.92 -2.02
N HIS A 475 -13.69 8.18 -2.09
CA HIS A 475 -14.20 7.60 -3.35
C HIS A 475 -14.84 8.63 -4.28
N GLY A 476 -15.05 9.87 -3.79
CA GLY A 476 -15.72 10.90 -4.54
C GLY A 476 -17.19 10.62 -4.80
N SER A 477 -17.71 11.25 -5.81
CA SER A 477 -19.09 11.13 -6.28
C SER A 477 -19.13 10.89 -7.80
N ASN A 478 -20.32 10.92 -8.39
CA ASN A 478 -20.46 10.85 -9.86
C ASN A 478 -19.77 12.03 -10.58
N LYS A 479 -19.58 13.16 -9.89
CA LYS A 479 -18.96 14.36 -10.43
C LYS A 479 -17.43 14.34 -10.30
N HIS A 480 -16.93 14.00 -9.12
CA HIS A 480 -15.50 13.93 -8.80
C HIS A 480 -15.18 12.52 -8.36
N LYS A 481 -14.20 11.89 -8.97
CA LYS A 481 -13.87 10.49 -8.77
C LYS A 481 -12.51 10.32 -8.08
N TRP A 482 -12.15 9.06 -7.89
CA TRP A 482 -10.93 8.58 -7.25
C TRP A 482 -9.66 9.23 -7.79
N ASN A 483 -8.76 9.61 -6.91
CA ASN A 483 -7.46 10.23 -7.19
C ASN A 483 -7.52 11.57 -7.95
N HIS A 484 -8.71 12.13 -8.16
CA HIS A 484 -8.83 13.49 -8.65
C HIS A 484 -8.36 14.49 -7.58
N TYR A 485 -7.93 15.66 -8.02
CA TYR A 485 -7.44 16.70 -7.11
C TYR A 485 -8.40 17.00 -5.95
N TYR A 486 -9.70 17.13 -6.24
CA TYR A 486 -10.69 17.50 -5.23
C TYR A 486 -10.85 16.41 -4.16
N THR A 487 -10.91 15.12 -4.53
CA THR A 487 -11.00 14.04 -3.55
C THR A 487 -9.78 13.98 -2.65
N SER A 488 -8.59 14.20 -3.20
CA SER A 488 -7.35 14.27 -2.42
C SER A 488 -7.32 15.47 -1.46
N LEU A 489 -7.89 16.60 -1.86
CA LEU A 489 -8.05 17.76 -1.00
C LEU A 489 -8.96 17.47 0.20
N LEU A 490 -10.03 16.69 0.00
CA LEU A 490 -10.93 16.27 1.08
C LEU A 490 -10.25 15.29 2.04
N GLU A 491 -9.37 14.43 1.55
CA GLU A 491 -8.50 13.60 2.39
C GLU A 491 -7.60 14.48 3.27
N ALA A 492 -6.99 15.52 2.68
CA ALA A 492 -6.19 16.49 3.45
C ALA A 492 -7.01 17.19 4.54
N ALA A 493 -8.25 17.57 4.25
CA ALA A 493 -9.17 18.17 5.22
C ALA A 493 -9.48 17.21 6.37
N HIS A 494 -9.79 15.94 6.08
CA HIS A 494 -10.06 14.91 7.07
C HIS A 494 -8.86 14.62 7.96
N MET A 495 -7.66 14.59 7.40
CA MET A 495 -6.41 14.35 8.14
C MET A 495 -6.11 15.44 9.17
N THR A 496 -6.65 16.68 9.04
CA THR A 496 -6.58 17.68 10.12
C THR A 496 -7.28 17.19 11.38
N GLY A 497 -8.39 16.46 11.22
CA GLY A 497 -9.14 15.83 12.32
C GLY A 497 -8.38 14.68 12.96
N ILE A 498 -7.72 13.84 12.16
CA ILE A 498 -6.83 12.78 12.61
C ILE A 498 -5.69 13.38 13.45
N GLU A 499 -4.98 14.36 12.92
CA GLU A 499 -3.84 14.99 13.61
C GLU A 499 -4.23 15.69 14.90
N ARG A 500 -5.34 16.42 14.90
CA ARG A 500 -5.86 17.11 16.09
C ARG A 500 -6.16 16.15 17.25
N ASN A 501 -6.53 14.92 16.91
CA ASN A 501 -6.90 13.85 17.83
C ASN A 501 -5.81 12.77 17.99
N ALA A 502 -4.53 13.16 17.98
CA ALA A 502 -3.39 12.25 18.12
C ALA A 502 -3.36 11.47 19.46
N ASP A 503 -4.16 11.88 20.45
CA ASP A 503 -4.36 11.17 21.71
C ASP A 503 -5.26 9.94 21.58
N ILE A 504 -6.04 9.84 20.50
CA ILE A 504 -6.92 8.70 20.23
C ILE A 504 -6.54 8.00 18.93
N VAL A 505 -6.22 8.72 17.84
CA VAL A 505 -5.77 8.12 16.58
C VAL A 505 -4.26 7.97 16.61
N HIS A 506 -3.78 6.74 16.69
CA HIS A 506 -2.34 6.45 16.79
C HIS A 506 -1.72 6.02 15.45
N MET A 507 -2.56 5.58 14.50
CA MET A 507 -2.13 5.14 13.17
C MET A 507 -3.20 5.48 12.13
N ALA A 508 -2.75 5.83 10.92
CA ALA A 508 -3.59 6.02 9.75
C ALA A 508 -2.82 5.59 8.50
N THR A 509 -3.42 4.75 7.66
CA THR A 509 -2.81 4.25 6.44
C THR A 509 -3.79 4.38 5.27
N TYR A 510 -3.38 5.14 4.24
CA TYR A 510 -4.15 5.27 3.00
C TYR A 510 -4.16 3.95 2.24
N ALA A 511 -5.28 3.60 1.63
CA ALA A 511 -5.45 2.33 0.94
C ALA A 511 -6.24 2.46 -0.37
N PRO A 512 -5.87 1.62 -1.40
CA PRO A 512 -4.62 0.84 -1.53
C PRO A 512 -3.41 1.67 -1.97
N LEU A 513 -2.21 1.03 -1.99
CA LEU A 513 -0.96 1.70 -2.37
C LEU A 513 -0.72 1.71 -3.88
N PHE A 514 -0.86 0.56 -4.55
CA PHE A 514 -0.32 0.32 -5.88
C PHE A 514 -1.36 -0.14 -6.88
N ALA A 515 -1.26 0.38 -8.11
CA ALA A 515 -2.03 -0.13 -9.24
C ALA A 515 -1.21 -0.16 -10.53
N HIS A 516 -1.14 -1.32 -11.17
CA HIS A 516 -0.67 -1.43 -12.55
C HIS A 516 -1.73 -0.87 -13.49
N VAL A 517 -1.37 0.06 -14.38
CA VAL A 517 -2.34 0.78 -15.25
C VAL A 517 -3.17 -0.16 -16.15
N GLU A 518 -2.64 -1.33 -16.50
CA GLU A 518 -3.35 -2.33 -17.29
C GLU A 518 -4.06 -3.38 -16.42
N GLY A 519 -3.56 -3.62 -15.18
CA GLY A 519 -4.03 -4.68 -14.28
C GLY A 519 -4.93 -4.25 -13.14
N TRP A 520 -5.24 -2.96 -13.00
CA TRP A 520 -6.05 -2.49 -11.88
C TRP A 520 -7.50 -2.96 -11.97
N GLN A 521 -8.07 -3.24 -10.83
CA GLN A 521 -9.48 -3.57 -10.66
C GLN A 521 -10.17 -2.78 -9.55
N TRP A 522 -9.38 -2.09 -8.72
CA TRP A 522 -9.82 -1.21 -7.65
C TRP A 522 -9.13 0.15 -7.75
N ARG A 523 -9.85 1.22 -7.45
CA ARG A 523 -9.40 2.60 -7.26
C ARG A 523 -10.08 3.19 -6.02
N PRO A 524 -9.51 4.20 -5.36
CA PRO A 524 -8.27 4.94 -5.68
C PRO A 524 -7.00 4.22 -5.24
N ASP A 525 -5.84 4.63 -5.78
CA ASP A 525 -4.54 4.10 -5.42
C ASP A 525 -3.51 5.23 -5.26
N ALA A 526 -2.53 5.07 -4.37
CA ALA A 526 -1.53 6.10 -4.11
C ALA A 526 -0.51 6.22 -5.25
N ILE A 527 -0.05 5.09 -5.79
CA ILE A 527 1.00 5.01 -6.81
C ILE A 527 0.53 4.15 -7.97
N TRP A 528 0.60 4.71 -9.17
CA TRP A 528 0.26 4.04 -10.42
C TRP A 528 1.50 3.79 -11.25
N TYR A 529 1.58 2.66 -11.93
CA TYR A 529 2.77 2.29 -12.69
C TYR A 529 2.45 1.41 -13.90
N ASP A 530 3.36 1.43 -14.87
CA ASP A 530 3.50 0.46 -15.95
C ASP A 530 4.81 -0.35 -15.74
N ASN A 531 5.21 -1.09 -16.74
CA ASN A 531 6.41 -1.93 -16.66
C ASN A 531 7.74 -1.13 -16.58
N LEU A 532 7.73 0.18 -16.83
CA LEU A 532 8.94 1.02 -16.87
C LEU A 532 8.84 2.29 -16.03
N ARG A 533 7.63 2.83 -15.85
CA ARG A 533 7.37 4.16 -15.28
C ARG A 533 6.40 4.07 -14.12
N MET A 534 6.35 5.10 -13.33
CA MET A 534 5.33 5.27 -12.30
C MET A 534 4.96 6.75 -12.15
N PHE A 535 3.81 7.01 -11.57
CA PHE A 535 3.45 8.35 -11.10
C PHE A 535 2.83 8.26 -9.70
N LYS A 536 2.97 9.35 -8.97
CA LYS A 536 2.41 9.57 -7.64
C LYS A 536 1.07 10.27 -7.80
N SER A 537 -0.02 9.73 -7.26
CA SER A 537 -1.31 10.41 -7.26
C SER A 537 -1.28 11.66 -6.36
N VAL A 538 -2.28 12.53 -6.47
CA VAL A 538 -2.38 13.67 -5.56
C VAL A 538 -2.58 13.21 -4.11
N SER A 539 -3.32 12.13 -3.90
CA SER A 539 -3.49 11.48 -2.59
C SER A 539 -2.14 11.05 -1.99
N TYR A 540 -1.21 10.52 -2.79
CA TYR A 540 0.15 10.24 -2.34
C TYR A 540 0.82 11.46 -1.71
N TYR A 541 0.77 12.62 -2.39
CA TYR A 541 1.38 13.85 -1.88
C TYR A 541 0.71 14.35 -0.61
N VAL A 542 -0.60 14.18 -0.47
CA VAL A 542 -1.32 14.51 0.77
C VAL A 542 -0.79 13.67 1.93
N GLN A 543 -0.69 12.35 1.76
CA GLN A 543 -0.17 11.45 2.80
C GLN A 543 1.30 11.79 3.16
N GLN A 544 2.14 11.99 2.16
CA GLN A 544 3.55 12.37 2.33
C GLN A 544 3.69 13.69 3.10
N LEU A 545 2.90 14.70 2.77
CA LEU A 545 2.94 16.02 3.41
C LEU A 545 2.60 15.91 4.90
N TYR A 546 1.61 15.09 5.27
CA TYR A 546 1.29 14.86 6.68
C TYR A 546 2.40 14.08 7.39
N ALA A 547 2.92 13.02 6.80
CA ALA A 547 3.99 12.21 7.39
C ALA A 547 5.28 13.02 7.63
N MET A 548 5.71 13.80 6.62
CA MET A 548 6.91 14.64 6.72
C MET A 548 6.76 15.84 7.67
N ASN A 549 5.54 16.23 7.98
CA ASN A 549 5.22 17.40 8.80
C ASN A 549 4.38 17.04 10.05
N LYS A 550 4.51 15.82 10.57
CA LYS A 550 3.69 15.32 11.69
C LYS A 550 3.98 15.99 13.05
N GLY A 551 5.19 16.56 13.21
CA GLY A 551 5.64 17.11 14.48
C GLY A 551 5.75 16.07 15.60
N THR A 552 5.86 16.54 16.84
CA THR A 552 5.98 15.70 18.06
C THR A 552 4.81 15.83 19.01
N ASN A 553 4.13 16.99 19.00
CA ASN A 553 2.99 17.27 19.88
C ASN A 553 1.95 18.12 19.16
N VAL A 554 0.69 17.81 19.39
CA VAL A 554 -0.41 18.65 18.93
C VAL A 554 -0.38 20.00 19.62
N LEU A 555 -0.67 21.06 18.87
CA LEU A 555 -0.95 22.38 19.41
C LEU A 555 -2.43 22.69 19.26
N LYS A 556 -3.03 23.31 20.25
CA LYS A 556 -4.43 23.72 20.17
C LYS A 556 -4.57 24.84 19.14
N LEU A 557 -5.32 24.57 18.07
CA LEU A 557 -5.73 25.53 17.05
C LEU A 557 -7.25 25.68 17.06
N THR A 558 -7.74 26.91 17.10
CA THR A 558 -9.19 27.17 17.11
C THR A 558 -9.53 28.40 16.28
N MET A 559 -10.77 28.44 15.79
CA MET A 559 -11.43 29.62 15.24
C MET A 559 -12.69 29.88 16.08
N ASN A 560 -12.84 31.08 16.65
CA ASN A 560 -13.93 31.40 17.57
C ASN A 560 -14.08 30.38 18.72
N LYS A 561 -12.94 29.90 19.26
CA LYS A 561 -12.85 28.90 20.35
C LYS A 561 -13.32 27.48 19.97
N LYS A 562 -13.67 27.22 18.70
CA LYS A 562 -14.06 25.91 18.18
C LYS A 562 -12.94 25.30 17.34
N PRO A 563 -12.83 23.96 17.23
CA PRO A 563 -11.97 23.33 16.23
C PRO A 563 -12.30 23.81 14.81
N VAL A 564 -11.30 23.89 13.95
CA VAL A 564 -11.49 24.28 12.54
C VAL A 564 -11.68 23.00 11.72
N ALA A 565 -12.92 22.70 11.38
CA ALA A 565 -13.36 21.42 10.84
C ALA A 565 -14.55 21.54 9.88
N GLY A 566 -14.61 22.62 9.09
CA GLY A 566 -15.66 22.85 8.10
C GLY A 566 -17.03 23.15 8.70
N GLN A 567 -17.08 23.58 9.98
CA GLN A 567 -18.32 23.90 10.65
C GLN A 567 -18.95 25.19 10.10
N GLU A 568 -20.21 25.44 10.45
CA GLU A 568 -20.91 26.67 10.10
C GLU A 568 -20.10 27.92 10.53
N GLY A 569 -19.95 28.87 9.60
CA GLY A 569 -19.15 30.08 9.79
C GLY A 569 -17.63 29.89 9.68
N GLN A 570 -17.20 28.71 9.21
CA GLN A 570 -15.79 28.44 8.91
C GLN A 570 -15.48 28.40 7.40
N ASP A 571 -16.49 28.62 6.56
CA ASP A 571 -16.39 28.78 5.09
C ASP A 571 -15.55 27.72 4.38
N GLY A 572 -15.70 26.44 4.83
CA GLY A 572 -14.99 25.30 4.27
C GLY A 572 -13.54 25.17 4.72
N LEU A 573 -13.12 25.89 5.76
CA LEU A 573 -11.79 25.76 6.35
C LEU A 573 -11.69 24.56 7.30
N PHE A 574 -10.57 23.81 7.15
CA PHE A 574 -10.12 22.75 8.07
C PHE A 574 -8.69 23.06 8.48
N ALA A 575 -8.35 22.88 9.76
CA ALA A 575 -6.99 23.16 10.20
C ALA A 575 -6.56 22.34 11.42
N SER A 576 -5.25 22.06 11.46
CA SER A 576 -4.55 21.49 12.61
C SER A 576 -3.21 22.17 12.81
N SER A 577 -2.60 21.98 13.97
CA SER A 577 -1.24 22.47 14.23
C SER A 577 -0.50 21.56 15.18
N VAL A 578 0.82 21.46 14.96
CA VAL A 578 1.74 20.66 15.77
C VAL A 578 3.02 21.43 16.08
N TRP A 579 3.66 21.02 17.14
CA TRP A 579 5.03 21.38 17.49
C TRP A 579 5.96 20.24 17.10
N ASP A 580 7.05 20.58 16.46
CA ASP A 580 8.13 19.64 16.20
C ASP A 580 9.35 19.98 17.05
N ALA A 581 9.61 19.16 18.08
CA ALA A 581 10.75 19.34 18.96
C ALA A 581 12.08 19.09 18.25
N THR A 582 12.09 18.29 17.19
CA THR A 582 13.31 17.95 16.43
C THR A 582 13.80 19.13 15.61
N THR A 583 12.88 19.81 14.94
CA THR A 583 13.20 20.97 14.09
C THR A 583 13.05 22.31 14.80
N GLY A 584 12.37 22.35 15.95
CA GLY A 584 12.04 23.60 16.64
C GLY A 584 11.02 24.44 15.86
N GLU A 585 10.08 23.80 15.19
CA GLU A 585 9.08 24.45 14.33
C GLU A 585 7.66 24.30 14.89
N VAL A 586 6.89 25.34 14.79
CA VAL A 586 5.44 25.29 14.80
C VAL A 586 4.97 25.05 13.39
N ILE A 587 4.19 23.99 13.18
CA ILE A 587 3.68 23.62 11.87
C ILE A 587 2.16 23.77 11.90
N VAL A 588 1.64 24.62 11.01
CA VAL A 588 0.20 24.86 10.87
C VAL A 588 -0.24 24.36 9.49
N LYS A 589 -1.28 23.56 9.47
CA LYS A 589 -1.87 22.98 8.25
C LYS A 589 -3.27 23.56 8.08
N VAL A 590 -3.55 24.17 6.93
CA VAL A 590 -4.86 24.76 6.62
C VAL A 590 -5.32 24.27 5.27
N VAL A 591 -6.54 23.76 5.22
CA VAL A 591 -7.21 23.31 3.99
C VAL A 591 -8.41 24.20 3.75
N ASN A 592 -8.50 24.78 2.55
CA ASN A 592 -9.68 25.51 2.09
C ASN A 592 -10.40 24.61 1.07
N THR A 593 -11.54 24.05 1.45
CA THR A 593 -12.39 23.23 0.58
C THR A 593 -13.45 24.08 -0.16
N GLY A 594 -13.51 25.38 0.11
CA GLY A 594 -14.48 26.32 -0.47
C GLY A 594 -14.08 26.79 -1.88
N ASP A 595 -15.05 27.35 -2.61
CA ASP A 595 -14.88 27.83 -3.99
C ASP A 595 -14.33 29.28 -4.04
N GLN A 596 -14.06 29.88 -2.89
CA GLN A 596 -13.52 31.23 -2.79
C GLN A 596 -12.21 31.22 -2.00
N ALA A 597 -11.30 32.12 -2.36
CA ALA A 597 -10.12 32.39 -1.54
C ALA A 597 -10.56 32.92 -0.16
N GLN A 598 -9.90 32.48 0.90
CA GLN A 598 -10.23 32.86 2.26
C GLN A 598 -9.10 33.66 2.89
N PRO A 599 -9.36 34.94 3.27
CA PRO A 599 -8.40 35.69 4.07
C PRO A 599 -8.31 35.10 5.46
N VAL A 600 -7.10 34.71 5.85
CA VAL A 600 -6.81 34.11 7.16
C VAL A 600 -5.79 34.96 7.92
N ASN A 601 -6.00 35.10 9.23
CA ASN A 601 -5.03 35.67 10.17
C ASN A 601 -4.65 34.59 11.18
N ILE A 602 -3.44 34.03 11.09
CA ILE A 602 -2.96 32.96 11.95
C ILE A 602 -2.22 33.60 13.13
N GLN A 603 -2.83 33.61 14.31
CA GLN A 603 -2.28 34.14 15.55
C GLN A 603 -1.43 33.10 16.26
N LEU A 604 -0.14 33.36 16.46
CA LEU A 604 0.85 32.44 17.04
C LEU A 604 1.14 32.80 18.48
N GLN A 605 0.21 32.45 19.41
CA GLN A 605 0.33 32.81 20.80
C GLN A 605 1.56 32.19 21.48
N GLY A 606 2.52 33.01 21.89
CA GLY A 606 3.78 32.60 22.49
C GLY A 606 4.99 32.78 21.57
N ILE A 607 4.76 33.11 20.31
CA ILE A 607 5.80 33.57 19.39
C ILE A 607 5.79 35.10 19.32
N LYS A 608 6.97 35.70 19.31
CA LYS A 608 7.17 37.14 19.20
C LYS A 608 8.19 37.47 18.10
N GLY A 609 8.07 38.68 17.56
CA GLY A 609 8.98 39.21 16.55
C GLY A 609 8.64 38.74 15.14
N ALA A 610 9.04 39.58 14.17
CA ALA A 610 8.90 39.30 12.75
C ALA A 610 9.93 38.27 12.26
N ARG A 611 9.54 37.42 11.31
CA ARG A 611 10.41 36.44 10.67
C ARG A 611 9.79 35.96 9.36
N THR A 612 10.54 35.19 8.60
CA THR A 612 10.01 34.47 7.42
C THR A 612 9.66 33.05 7.84
N ALA A 613 8.49 32.57 7.44
CA ALA A 613 8.07 31.17 7.54
C ALA A 613 8.16 30.49 6.18
N ASN A 614 8.53 29.23 6.15
CA ASN A 614 8.45 28.41 4.95
C ASN A 614 7.00 27.92 4.78
N THR A 615 6.56 27.82 3.53
CA THR A 615 5.24 27.28 3.17
C THR A 615 5.37 26.15 2.17
N ILE A 616 4.40 25.24 2.18
CA ILE A 616 4.20 24.25 1.12
C ILE A 616 2.73 24.33 0.73
N THR A 617 2.44 24.51 -0.55
CA THR A 617 1.08 24.68 -1.05
C THR A 617 0.77 23.64 -2.11
N LEU A 618 -0.33 22.91 -1.92
CA LEU A 618 -0.98 22.08 -2.93
C LEU A 618 -2.23 22.82 -3.39
N CYS A 619 -2.25 23.27 -4.65
CA CYS A 619 -3.33 24.05 -5.23
C CYS A 619 -3.39 23.77 -6.73
N HIS A 620 -4.61 23.54 -7.24
CA HIS A 620 -4.85 23.31 -8.67
C HIS A 620 -6.26 23.78 -9.04
N ASP A 621 -6.44 24.29 -10.26
CA ASP A 621 -7.72 24.84 -10.71
C ASP A 621 -8.70 23.76 -11.19
N GLY A 622 -8.19 22.69 -11.78
CA GLY A 622 -9.00 21.57 -12.30
C GLY A 622 -9.34 20.57 -11.21
N MET A 623 -10.59 20.56 -10.73
CA MET A 623 -11.02 19.69 -9.63
C MET A 623 -11.01 18.19 -10.01
N ASP A 624 -11.22 17.89 -11.29
CA ASP A 624 -11.24 16.54 -11.85
C ASP A 624 -9.89 16.11 -12.45
N ASP A 625 -8.86 16.95 -12.32
CA ASP A 625 -7.53 16.64 -12.81
C ASP A 625 -6.82 15.65 -11.90
N GLU A 626 -5.98 14.83 -12.51
CA GLU A 626 -5.11 13.85 -11.83
C GLU A 626 -3.72 13.83 -12.46
N ASN A 627 -2.74 13.29 -11.76
CA ASN A 627 -1.45 12.94 -12.34
C ASN A 627 -1.60 11.65 -13.18
N THR A 628 -0.79 11.52 -14.23
CA THR A 628 -0.80 10.37 -15.14
C THR A 628 0.63 9.94 -15.48
N LEU A 629 0.81 8.80 -16.17
CA LEU A 629 2.14 8.39 -16.69
C LEU A 629 2.73 9.41 -17.67
N ASP A 630 1.89 10.15 -18.38
CA ASP A 630 2.35 11.14 -19.36
C ASP A 630 2.52 12.56 -18.75
N GLU A 631 1.81 12.84 -17.65
CA GLU A 631 1.92 14.08 -16.88
C GLU A 631 2.10 13.75 -15.37
N PRO A 632 3.23 13.12 -14.97
CA PRO A 632 3.40 12.57 -13.60
C PRO A 632 3.51 13.64 -12.52
N GLU A 633 3.80 14.88 -12.87
CA GLU A 633 4.00 16.03 -11.97
C GLU A 633 3.05 17.18 -12.28
N LYS A 634 1.91 16.93 -12.95
CA LYS A 634 0.89 17.94 -13.26
C LYS A 634 0.42 18.66 -12.00
N ILE A 635 0.23 17.92 -10.91
CA ILE A 635 -0.25 18.41 -9.62
C ILE A 635 0.71 17.94 -8.54
N ILE A 636 1.58 18.85 -8.08
CA ILE A 636 2.57 18.58 -7.03
C ILE A 636 2.60 19.72 -6.01
N PRO A 637 3.00 19.45 -4.76
CA PRO A 637 3.21 20.49 -3.76
C PRO A 637 4.29 21.51 -4.16
N GLN A 638 4.01 22.78 -3.98
CA GLN A 638 4.92 23.87 -4.31
C GLN A 638 5.49 24.52 -3.04
N PRO A 639 6.81 24.63 -2.89
CA PRO A 639 7.42 25.35 -1.80
C PRO A 639 7.26 26.87 -1.97
N GLY A 640 7.25 27.59 -0.84
CA GLY A 640 7.17 29.03 -0.83
C GLY A 640 7.56 29.60 0.54
N THR A 641 7.33 30.89 0.71
CA THR A 641 7.54 31.59 1.98
C THR A 641 6.43 32.61 2.25
N CYS A 642 6.22 32.94 3.52
CA CYS A 642 5.37 34.04 3.93
C CYS A 642 6.00 34.82 5.07
N GLN A 643 5.49 36.04 5.31
CA GLN A 643 5.95 36.89 6.40
C GLN A 643 5.18 36.59 7.69
N VAL A 644 5.90 36.42 8.78
CA VAL A 644 5.35 36.43 10.14
C VAL A 644 5.59 37.82 10.70
N GLU A 645 4.52 38.51 11.00
CA GLU A 645 4.54 39.89 11.49
C GLU A 645 4.59 39.92 13.01
N ALA A 646 5.25 40.94 13.56
CA ALA A 646 5.27 41.15 15.01
C ALA A 646 3.99 41.84 15.49
N GLY A 647 3.26 41.17 16.37
CA GLY A 647 2.09 41.75 17.06
C GLY A 647 2.36 42.12 18.50
N LYS A 648 1.47 42.89 19.12
CA LYS A 648 1.60 43.28 20.54
C LYS A 648 1.56 42.09 21.50
N LEU A 649 0.72 41.10 21.24
CA LEU A 649 0.49 39.94 22.11
C LEU A 649 1.08 38.64 21.50
N ALA A 650 1.06 38.53 20.21
CA ALA A 650 1.50 37.34 19.46
C ALA A 650 2.00 37.79 18.09
N ALA A 651 2.94 37.01 17.50
CA ALA A 651 3.22 37.09 16.08
C ALA A 651 2.04 36.53 15.28
N TYR A 652 1.87 36.99 14.06
CA TYR A 652 0.77 36.54 13.20
C TYR A 652 1.17 36.46 11.73
N ILE A 653 0.41 35.69 10.98
CA ILE A 653 0.51 35.58 9.52
C ILE A 653 -0.81 36.06 8.94
N ASN A 654 -0.76 37.06 8.05
CA ASN A 654 -1.86 37.41 7.16
C ASN A 654 -1.65 36.71 5.82
N ASP A 655 -2.61 35.93 5.40
CA ASP A 655 -2.56 35.25 4.11
C ASP A 655 -3.94 35.21 3.46
N ASN A 656 -3.96 35.15 2.14
CA ASN A 656 -5.16 34.90 1.36
C ASN A 656 -5.06 33.49 0.80
N LEU A 657 -5.62 32.53 1.54
CA LEU A 657 -5.55 31.12 1.19
C LEU A 657 -6.37 30.83 -0.07
N PRO A 658 -5.77 30.36 -1.17
CA PRO A 658 -6.50 30.14 -2.42
C PRO A 658 -7.72 29.23 -2.23
N ALA A 659 -8.72 29.37 -3.07
CA ALA A 659 -9.80 28.42 -3.17
C ALA A 659 -9.24 27.01 -3.42
N LYS A 660 -9.91 25.99 -2.90
CA LYS A 660 -9.53 24.59 -3.14
C LYS A 660 -8.02 24.34 -2.97
N SER A 661 -7.48 24.67 -1.79
CA SER A 661 -6.04 24.54 -1.52
C SER A 661 -5.73 23.91 -0.18
N PHE A 662 -4.56 23.30 -0.10
CA PHE A 662 -3.95 22.83 1.13
C PHE A 662 -2.60 23.53 1.30
N ARG A 663 -2.42 24.23 2.45
CA ARG A 663 -1.18 24.95 2.75
C ARG A 663 -0.64 24.59 4.13
N ILE A 664 0.66 24.34 4.18
CA ILE A 664 1.43 24.10 5.40
C ILE A 664 2.31 25.31 5.65
N TYR A 665 2.32 25.82 6.87
CA TYR A 665 3.21 26.88 7.34
C TYR A 665 4.17 26.29 8.36
N LYS A 666 5.47 26.54 8.20
CA LYS A 666 6.55 26.07 9.08
C LYS A 666 7.27 27.28 9.68
N ILE A 667 7.06 27.49 10.95
CA ILE A 667 7.51 28.69 11.66
C ILE A 667 8.53 28.28 12.72
N LYS A 668 9.78 28.73 12.59
CA LYS A 668 10.77 28.58 13.67
C LYS A 668 10.30 29.36 14.92
N LYS A 669 10.37 28.71 16.09
CA LYS A 669 9.98 29.32 17.36
C LYS A 669 11.05 30.23 17.93
#